data_fdc45e256238b52edcb56bfc587cd5bc
#
_entry.id   fdc45e256238b52edcb56bfc587cd5bc
#
_cell.length_a   1.000
_cell.length_b   1.000
_cell.length_c   1.000
_cell.angle_alpha   90.00
_cell.angle_beta   90.00
_cell.angle_gamma   90.00
#
_symmetry.space_group_name_H-M   'P 1'
#
loop_
_entity.id
_entity.type
_entity.pdbx_description
1 polymer ?
#
loop_
_entity_poly.entity_id
_entity_poly.type
_entity_poly.pdbx_seq_one_letter_code
_entity_poly.pdbx_strand_id
1 'polypeptide(L)'
;MPTNLNQIAKKWQKKWDLTRAFRAKETKGEKKYYVLEMFPYPSGRLHMGHVRNYSIGDTLARFMRMRGFNVLYPIGFDAFGLPAENAAIENKADPREWTLQRIKDMTLQLKELGFSYDWERTIATCYPEYYKWNQWFFLKLFEKGLAYKKAAKVNWCGKCNTVLANEQVINGKCWRHKDEEVTEKDLEQWFFKITDYADELLEGLEELEGWPERVRTMQRNWIGKSHGADIFFRLEGSNKAIGTYTTRCDTIYSVTFLAIAPEHPMLSELVKGTGMEEQVQEFIEETKKQSIIDRENEEKEKSGVFTGRYAINPVNNEKVPIFAANFALMYGSGIVMCDAHDKRDFRFAHKYGIPLKFVISEDGRPISPDDCSDAFTDDGVLFDSGEFSGMKNRDALPKMADWLEKKGFGKKTTNYKLRDWLISRQRFWGTPIPIIYCADCGLVPVPEKDLPVELPNPKEADFAFGGNPLQTVKKFVEVKCPRCGAKAKRETDTMDTFVDSSWYFMRYTSPKSTKAPFDKESVSYWMTVDQYIGGIEHAILHLMYARFFTRVLSDLGLVKFKEPFRKLLSQGMVIKDGAKMSKSLGNVVEPSGIVKEFGPDTIRIFMLFTSHPEKEIDWNDRGVEASHRFLQKVHMLFSENAKKVSFKKIPSRLNFSGRLVLSLANKTIASVTEHIENYRFNYAISEIMDLVSAVQKYGSPNPEVLGFSFSVIARLLAPFAPHLAEELWSMLGNKKLVALEEWPVADKKLIDEKAIAASRMADSIRGDVLNIQKLANISAPKKVSVFVAPKWKWKVLSKIVSSMDKPDFGAAMKIASSLPEAKPFSKELPGFVKAVVQKFHELKEVKEIDEFALLSDSKNYISGIIGAEVSVIDAEKSAEEKAKKAFPLKPAILVE
;
A
#
# COMPACT_ATOMS: atom_id res chain seq x y z
N MET A 1 20.67 -35.66 -11.92
CA MET A 1 20.42 -34.57 -12.86
C MET A 1 19.69 -33.45 -12.08
N PRO A 2 19.96 -32.17 -12.34
CA PRO A 2 19.24 -31.11 -11.70
C PRO A 2 17.74 -31.22 -12.01
N THR A 3 16.91 -30.88 -11.04
CA THR A 3 15.45 -30.96 -11.16
C THR A 3 14.94 -29.91 -12.16
N ASN A 4 14.14 -30.32 -13.13
CA ASN A 4 13.53 -29.37 -14.06
C ASN A 4 12.22 -28.80 -13.49
N LEU A 5 12.31 -27.65 -12.79
CA LEU A 5 11.17 -27.00 -12.16
C LEU A 5 10.10 -26.56 -13.18
N ASN A 6 10.48 -26.27 -14.43
CA ASN A 6 9.53 -25.93 -15.48
C ASN A 6 8.66 -27.13 -15.93
N GLN A 7 9.23 -28.34 -15.97
CA GLN A 7 8.44 -29.55 -16.27
C GLN A 7 7.46 -29.85 -15.15
N ILE A 8 7.88 -29.70 -13.89
CA ILE A 8 7.02 -29.82 -12.72
C ILE A 8 5.87 -28.81 -12.81
N ALA A 9 6.18 -27.55 -13.10
CA ALA A 9 5.16 -26.49 -13.23
C ALA A 9 4.11 -26.82 -14.29
N LYS A 10 4.53 -27.18 -15.50
CA LYS A 10 3.60 -27.53 -16.59
C LYS A 10 2.71 -28.73 -16.25
N LYS A 11 3.25 -29.75 -15.57
CA LYS A 11 2.50 -30.94 -15.10
C LYS A 11 1.34 -30.52 -14.19
N TRP A 12 1.62 -29.64 -13.18
CA TRP A 12 0.65 -29.29 -12.17
C TRP A 12 -0.33 -28.23 -12.64
N GLN A 13 0.08 -27.26 -13.45
CA GLN A 13 -0.80 -26.30 -14.10
C GLN A 13 -1.88 -27.00 -14.93
N LYS A 14 -1.48 -27.97 -15.74
CA LYS A 14 -2.43 -28.80 -16.50
C LYS A 14 -3.42 -29.53 -15.59
N LYS A 15 -2.96 -30.06 -14.44
CA LYS A 15 -3.85 -30.77 -13.51
C LYS A 15 -4.82 -29.82 -12.83
N TRP A 16 -4.39 -28.62 -12.43
CA TRP A 16 -5.25 -27.60 -11.85
C TRP A 16 -6.34 -27.13 -12.84
N ASP A 17 -5.98 -26.90 -14.10
CA ASP A 17 -6.94 -26.51 -15.14
C ASP A 17 -7.98 -27.61 -15.35
N LEU A 18 -7.56 -28.86 -15.49
CA LEU A 18 -8.45 -30.01 -15.72
C LEU A 18 -9.43 -30.23 -14.55
N THR A 19 -8.97 -30.05 -13.33
CA THR A 19 -9.79 -30.26 -12.13
C THR A 19 -10.57 -29.00 -11.71
N ARG A 20 -10.34 -27.84 -12.36
CA ARG A 20 -10.89 -26.54 -11.95
C ARG A 20 -10.68 -26.27 -10.45
N ALA A 21 -9.44 -26.55 -9.98
CA ALA A 21 -9.09 -26.66 -8.57
C ALA A 21 -9.41 -25.38 -7.75
N PHE A 22 -9.44 -24.20 -8.40
CA PHE A 22 -9.56 -22.91 -7.73
C PHE A 22 -10.88 -22.19 -8.02
N ARG A 23 -11.85 -22.92 -8.57
CA ARG A 23 -13.19 -22.39 -8.83
C ARG A 23 -13.92 -22.09 -7.53
N ALA A 24 -14.34 -20.84 -7.35
CA ALA A 24 -15.20 -20.41 -6.25
C ALA A 24 -16.68 -20.78 -6.48
N LYS A 25 -17.40 -21.11 -5.40
CA LYS A 25 -18.81 -21.46 -5.44
C LYS A 25 -19.55 -20.69 -4.34
N GLU A 26 -20.75 -20.22 -4.63
CA GLU A 26 -21.63 -19.64 -3.59
C GLU A 26 -22.31 -20.78 -2.81
N THR A 27 -21.73 -21.11 -1.64
CA THR A 27 -22.29 -22.15 -0.74
C THR A 27 -22.76 -21.50 0.55
N LYS A 28 -24.08 -21.56 0.82
CA LYS A 28 -24.66 -21.01 2.05
C LYS A 28 -24.05 -21.70 3.28
N GLY A 29 -23.61 -20.89 4.24
CA GLY A 29 -23.04 -21.36 5.51
C GLY A 29 -21.53 -21.60 5.51
N GLU A 30 -20.86 -21.61 4.36
CA GLU A 30 -19.40 -21.66 4.31
C GLU A 30 -18.79 -20.29 4.61
N LYS A 31 -17.66 -20.28 5.33
CA LYS A 31 -16.86 -19.07 5.56
C LYS A 31 -16.24 -18.64 4.24
N LYS A 32 -16.58 -17.46 3.75
CA LYS A 32 -16.00 -16.91 2.52
C LYS A 32 -14.75 -16.07 2.82
N TYR A 33 -13.89 -15.94 1.81
CA TYR A 33 -12.80 -14.98 1.81
C TYR A 33 -12.56 -14.45 0.39
N TYR A 34 -12.65 -13.14 0.21
CA TYR A 34 -12.43 -12.50 -1.08
C TYR A 34 -11.08 -11.80 -1.09
N VAL A 35 -10.12 -12.36 -1.84
CA VAL A 35 -8.82 -11.76 -2.13
C VAL A 35 -8.89 -11.10 -3.49
N LEU A 36 -8.44 -9.87 -3.60
CA LEU A 36 -8.43 -9.13 -4.84
C LEU A 36 -7.16 -8.29 -4.97
N GLU A 37 -6.56 -8.31 -6.14
CA GLU A 37 -5.52 -7.37 -6.55
C GLU A 37 -6.05 -6.40 -7.60
N MET A 38 -5.40 -5.25 -7.70
CA MET A 38 -5.66 -4.33 -8.80
C MET A 38 -5.33 -5.02 -10.12
N PHE A 39 -6.32 -5.08 -11.01
CA PHE A 39 -6.16 -5.75 -12.31
C PHE A 39 -5.27 -4.93 -13.25
N PRO A 40 -4.52 -5.60 -14.16
CA PRO A 40 -3.53 -4.93 -15.00
C PRO A 40 -4.15 -4.21 -16.18
N TYR A 41 -3.45 -3.15 -16.64
CA TYR A 41 -3.68 -2.54 -17.95
C TYR A 41 -2.98 -3.37 -19.04
N PRO A 42 -3.68 -3.86 -20.08
CA PRO A 42 -3.08 -4.64 -21.16
C PRO A 42 -2.39 -3.74 -22.21
N SER A 43 -1.47 -2.87 -21.74
CA SER A 43 -0.65 -2.00 -22.60
C SER A 43 0.66 -2.66 -23.05
N GLY A 44 1.09 -3.75 -22.41
CA GLY A 44 2.33 -4.48 -22.70
C GLY A 44 2.32 -5.87 -22.10
N ARG A 45 3.52 -6.38 -21.77
CA ARG A 45 3.72 -7.63 -21.03
C ARG A 45 3.72 -7.38 -19.53
N LEU A 46 3.58 -8.44 -18.72
CA LEU A 46 3.77 -8.35 -17.28
C LEU A 46 5.18 -7.87 -16.95
N HIS A 47 5.32 -7.07 -15.91
CA HIS A 47 6.59 -6.65 -15.33
C HIS A 47 6.73 -7.17 -13.89
N MET A 48 7.93 -7.05 -13.31
CA MET A 48 8.22 -7.59 -11.98
C MET A 48 7.31 -7.05 -10.85
N GLY A 49 6.82 -5.82 -10.98
CA GLY A 49 5.81 -5.28 -10.06
C GLY A 49 4.50 -6.07 -10.06
N HIS A 50 4.03 -6.51 -11.23
CA HIS A 50 2.88 -7.42 -11.33
C HIS A 50 3.17 -8.77 -10.67
N VAL A 51 4.34 -9.37 -10.94
CA VAL A 51 4.72 -10.66 -10.33
C VAL A 51 4.72 -10.55 -8.81
N ARG A 52 5.25 -9.44 -8.26
CA ARG A 52 5.25 -9.20 -6.82
C ARG A 52 3.83 -9.11 -6.27
N ASN A 53 3.01 -8.23 -6.85
CA ASN A 53 1.64 -8.01 -6.42
C ASN A 53 0.85 -9.32 -6.36
N TYR A 54 0.86 -10.03 -7.48
CA TYR A 54 0.08 -11.26 -7.64
C TYR A 54 0.64 -12.45 -6.86
N SER A 55 1.96 -12.47 -6.59
CA SER A 55 2.53 -13.49 -5.67
C SER A 55 2.06 -13.30 -4.23
N ILE A 56 1.91 -12.05 -3.78
CA ILE A 56 1.39 -11.73 -2.44
C ILE A 56 -0.06 -12.20 -2.31
N GLY A 57 -0.92 -11.83 -3.26
CA GLY A 57 -2.33 -12.21 -3.23
C GLY A 57 -2.54 -13.71 -3.38
N ASP A 58 -1.81 -14.37 -4.27
CA ASP A 58 -1.91 -15.82 -4.47
C ASP A 58 -1.46 -16.61 -3.22
N THR A 59 -0.42 -16.12 -2.54
CA THR A 59 0.02 -16.72 -1.26
C THR A 59 -1.11 -16.68 -0.24
N LEU A 60 -1.75 -15.54 -0.08
CA LEU A 60 -2.89 -15.39 0.84
C LEU A 60 -4.09 -16.22 0.40
N ALA A 61 -4.44 -16.22 -0.89
CA ALA A 61 -5.57 -16.98 -1.41
C ALA A 61 -5.39 -18.49 -1.18
N ARG A 62 -4.20 -19.04 -1.43
CA ARG A 62 -3.87 -20.45 -1.16
C ARG A 62 -3.92 -20.75 0.34
N PHE A 63 -3.30 -19.92 1.16
CA PHE A 63 -3.33 -20.07 2.62
C PHE A 63 -4.76 -20.08 3.17
N MET A 64 -5.60 -19.12 2.78
CA MET A 64 -7.00 -19.04 3.25
C MET A 64 -7.82 -20.24 2.78
N ARG A 65 -7.57 -20.74 1.56
CA ARG A 65 -8.22 -21.96 1.05
C ARG A 65 -7.85 -23.18 1.90
N MET A 66 -6.56 -23.34 2.22
CA MET A 66 -6.09 -24.41 3.11
C MET A 66 -6.59 -24.24 4.56
N ARG A 67 -6.96 -23.02 4.98
CA ARG A 67 -7.64 -22.73 6.26
C ARG A 67 -9.14 -23.04 6.23
N GLY A 68 -9.65 -23.60 5.15
CA GLY A 68 -11.04 -24.03 5.01
C GLY A 68 -12.01 -22.93 4.60
N PHE A 69 -11.51 -21.80 4.08
CA PHE A 69 -12.37 -20.76 3.52
C PHE A 69 -12.74 -21.08 2.06
N ASN A 70 -13.96 -20.75 1.68
CA ASN A 70 -14.35 -20.63 0.30
C ASN A 70 -13.77 -19.32 -0.26
N VAL A 71 -12.77 -19.44 -1.13
CA VAL A 71 -11.97 -18.28 -1.57
C VAL A 71 -12.38 -17.83 -2.96
N LEU A 72 -12.83 -16.57 -3.08
CA LEU A 72 -12.94 -15.88 -4.37
C LEU A 72 -11.63 -15.15 -4.66
N TYR A 73 -10.95 -15.56 -5.73
CA TYR A 73 -9.71 -14.95 -6.20
C TYR A 73 -9.74 -14.82 -7.72
N PRO A 74 -10.34 -13.75 -8.26
CA PRO A 74 -10.50 -13.52 -9.68
C PRO A 74 -9.37 -12.69 -10.27
N ILE A 75 -9.28 -12.68 -11.61
CA ILE A 75 -8.43 -11.78 -12.39
C ILE A 75 -9.16 -11.30 -13.63
N GLY A 76 -8.82 -10.12 -14.11
CA GLY A 76 -9.32 -9.53 -15.35
C GLY A 76 -8.37 -8.45 -15.86
N PHE A 77 -8.86 -7.60 -16.74
CA PHE A 77 -8.05 -6.60 -17.42
C PHE A 77 -8.78 -5.27 -17.48
N ASP A 78 -8.12 -4.21 -17.02
CA ASP A 78 -8.55 -2.83 -17.25
C ASP A 78 -8.12 -2.43 -18.66
N ALA A 79 -8.98 -2.68 -19.62
CA ALA A 79 -8.61 -2.79 -21.02
C ALA A 79 -8.97 -1.56 -21.86
N PHE A 80 -9.58 -0.55 -21.25
CA PHE A 80 -9.87 0.73 -21.87
C PHE A 80 -8.87 1.84 -21.49
N GLY A 81 -9.02 2.99 -22.13
CA GLY A 81 -8.32 4.23 -21.80
C GLY A 81 -6.96 4.37 -22.45
N LEU A 82 -6.31 5.47 -22.07
CA LEU A 82 -5.05 5.96 -22.63
C LEU A 82 -3.89 4.95 -22.67
N PRO A 83 -3.68 4.05 -21.65
CA PRO A 83 -2.57 3.13 -21.70
C PRO A 83 -2.59 2.21 -22.92
N ALA A 84 -3.77 1.65 -23.19
CA ALA A 84 -3.94 0.71 -24.29
C ALA A 84 -3.93 1.42 -25.65
N GLU A 85 -4.63 2.58 -25.76
CA GLU A 85 -4.70 3.36 -27.00
C GLU A 85 -3.32 3.95 -27.39
N ASN A 86 -2.61 4.56 -26.46
CA ASN A 86 -1.27 5.11 -26.75
C ASN A 86 -0.30 4.02 -27.17
N ALA A 87 -0.30 2.86 -26.46
CA ALA A 87 0.54 1.74 -26.85
C ALA A 87 0.21 1.20 -28.24
N ALA A 88 -1.07 1.18 -28.64
CA ALA A 88 -1.47 0.81 -29.98
C ALA A 88 -1.00 1.81 -31.04
N ILE A 89 -1.17 3.12 -30.78
CA ILE A 89 -0.71 4.21 -31.66
C ILE A 89 0.81 4.15 -31.85
N GLU A 90 1.59 4.03 -30.78
CA GLU A 90 3.05 3.90 -30.81
C GLU A 90 3.52 2.70 -31.64
N ASN A 91 2.77 1.61 -31.61
CA ASN A 91 3.06 0.38 -32.37
C ASN A 91 2.37 0.35 -33.73
N LYS A 92 1.70 1.45 -34.18
CA LYS A 92 0.96 1.57 -35.43
C LYS A 92 -0.07 0.46 -35.62
N ALA A 93 -0.75 0.08 -34.54
CA ALA A 93 -1.72 -1.00 -34.49
C ALA A 93 -3.12 -0.48 -34.17
N ASP A 94 -4.13 -1.25 -34.54
CA ASP A 94 -5.52 -1.04 -34.13
C ASP A 94 -5.67 -1.21 -32.61
N PRO A 95 -6.23 -0.24 -31.85
CA PRO A 95 -6.36 -0.32 -30.40
C PRO A 95 -7.12 -1.56 -29.91
N ARG A 96 -8.15 -1.99 -30.63
CA ARG A 96 -8.94 -3.19 -30.30
C ARG A 96 -8.11 -4.46 -30.48
N GLU A 97 -7.50 -4.64 -31.67
CA GLU A 97 -6.67 -5.81 -31.99
C GLU A 97 -5.47 -5.89 -31.06
N TRP A 98 -4.78 -4.76 -30.81
CA TRP A 98 -3.65 -4.67 -29.89
C TRP A 98 -4.04 -5.10 -28.47
N THR A 99 -5.11 -4.51 -27.93
CA THR A 99 -5.57 -4.79 -26.55
C THR A 99 -5.95 -6.24 -26.39
N LEU A 100 -6.73 -6.82 -27.33
CA LEU A 100 -7.13 -8.23 -27.27
C LEU A 100 -5.93 -9.18 -27.33
N GLN A 101 -4.92 -8.84 -28.14
CA GLN A 101 -3.68 -9.64 -28.16
C GLN A 101 -2.91 -9.55 -26.85
N ARG A 102 -2.80 -8.37 -26.24
CA ARG A 102 -2.11 -8.20 -24.94
C ARG A 102 -2.85 -8.94 -23.83
N ILE A 103 -4.17 -8.95 -23.82
CA ILE A 103 -4.97 -9.75 -22.88
C ILE A 103 -4.60 -11.24 -22.97
N LYS A 104 -4.52 -11.78 -24.20
CA LYS A 104 -4.10 -13.18 -24.42
C LYS A 104 -2.70 -13.44 -23.89
N ASP A 105 -1.75 -12.56 -24.22
CA ASP A 105 -0.36 -12.71 -23.81
C ASP A 105 -0.19 -12.66 -22.29
N MET A 106 -0.83 -11.69 -21.64
CA MET A 106 -0.82 -11.56 -20.18
C MET A 106 -1.48 -12.77 -19.49
N THR A 107 -2.60 -13.25 -20.05
CA THR A 107 -3.29 -14.45 -19.54
C THR A 107 -2.34 -15.67 -19.55
N LEU A 108 -1.58 -15.87 -20.63
CA LEU A 108 -0.60 -16.94 -20.71
C LEU A 108 0.52 -16.77 -19.67
N GLN A 109 1.06 -15.56 -19.54
CA GLN A 109 2.09 -15.27 -18.52
C GLN A 109 1.60 -15.49 -17.08
N LEU A 110 0.36 -15.09 -16.77
CA LEU A 110 -0.26 -15.32 -15.45
C LEU A 110 -0.44 -16.82 -15.17
N LYS A 111 -0.84 -17.60 -16.19
CA LYS A 111 -0.96 -19.05 -16.08
C LYS A 111 0.41 -19.73 -15.90
N GLU A 112 1.44 -19.28 -16.62
CA GLU A 112 2.81 -19.76 -16.45
C GLU A 112 3.37 -19.52 -15.05
N LEU A 113 2.99 -18.44 -14.41
CA LEU A 113 3.33 -18.13 -13.00
C LEU A 113 2.56 -18.99 -11.99
N GLY A 114 1.50 -19.69 -12.44
CA GLY A 114 0.73 -20.65 -11.65
C GLY A 114 -0.15 -20.02 -10.59
N PHE A 115 -0.66 -18.82 -10.80
CA PHE A 115 -1.59 -18.16 -9.86
C PHE A 115 -2.93 -18.91 -9.80
N SER A 116 -3.49 -19.01 -8.58
CA SER A 116 -4.71 -19.78 -8.28
C SER A 116 -6.01 -19.01 -8.54
N TYR A 117 -6.04 -18.27 -9.65
CA TYR A 117 -7.22 -17.51 -10.04
C TYR A 117 -8.41 -18.40 -10.44
N ASP A 118 -9.62 -17.91 -10.16
CA ASP A 118 -10.84 -18.44 -10.77
C ASP A 118 -11.01 -17.87 -12.18
N TRP A 119 -10.44 -18.54 -13.15
CA TRP A 119 -10.43 -18.13 -14.56
C TRP A 119 -11.82 -18.05 -15.20
N GLU A 120 -12.85 -18.71 -14.63
CA GLU A 120 -14.23 -18.62 -15.12
C GLU A 120 -14.87 -17.26 -14.82
N ARG A 121 -14.24 -16.47 -13.92
CA ARG A 121 -14.69 -15.12 -13.54
C ARG A 121 -13.88 -13.99 -14.18
N THR A 122 -13.06 -14.32 -15.18
CA THR A 122 -12.26 -13.32 -15.90
C THR A 122 -13.15 -12.32 -16.63
N ILE A 123 -12.81 -11.04 -16.52
CA ILE A 123 -13.48 -9.93 -17.22
C ILE A 123 -12.45 -9.08 -17.97
N ALA A 124 -12.89 -8.34 -18.98
CA ALA A 124 -12.14 -7.25 -19.60
C ALA A 124 -13.07 -6.07 -19.82
N THR A 125 -12.65 -4.88 -19.38
CA THR A 125 -13.50 -3.69 -19.36
C THR A 125 -13.91 -3.23 -20.76
N CYS A 126 -13.11 -3.56 -21.79
CA CYS A 126 -13.38 -3.22 -23.19
C CYS A 126 -14.46 -4.09 -23.89
N TYR A 127 -14.98 -5.10 -23.24
CA TYR A 127 -16.04 -5.91 -23.81
C TYR A 127 -17.42 -5.24 -23.65
N PRO A 128 -18.28 -5.27 -24.69
CA PRO A 128 -19.63 -4.67 -24.67
C PRO A 128 -20.47 -5.11 -23.48
N GLU A 129 -20.38 -6.38 -23.08
CA GLU A 129 -21.08 -6.94 -21.92
C GLU A 129 -20.59 -6.38 -20.57
N TYR A 130 -19.40 -5.73 -20.54
CA TYR A 130 -18.90 -5.02 -19.37
C TYR A 130 -19.28 -3.54 -19.43
N TYR A 131 -18.84 -2.81 -20.47
CA TYR A 131 -19.00 -1.36 -20.50
C TYR A 131 -20.45 -0.89 -20.72
N LYS A 132 -21.35 -1.77 -21.17
CA LYS A 132 -22.80 -1.54 -21.10
C LYS A 132 -23.22 -1.04 -19.73
N TRP A 133 -22.63 -1.59 -18.67
CA TRP A 133 -23.01 -1.24 -17.30
C TRP A 133 -22.38 0.07 -16.84
N ASN A 134 -21.23 0.48 -17.35
CA ASN A 134 -20.70 1.83 -17.14
C ASN A 134 -21.67 2.87 -17.71
N GLN A 135 -22.17 2.61 -18.92
CA GLN A 135 -23.17 3.46 -19.56
C GLN A 135 -24.48 3.51 -18.76
N TRP A 136 -24.93 2.37 -18.26
CA TRP A 136 -26.10 2.30 -17.40
C TRP A 136 -25.91 3.07 -16.09
N PHE A 137 -24.76 2.94 -15.43
CA PHE A 137 -24.46 3.72 -14.25
C PHE A 137 -24.41 5.22 -14.55
N PHE A 138 -23.80 5.62 -15.66
CA PHE A 138 -23.82 7.02 -16.08
C PHE A 138 -25.27 7.54 -16.20
N LEU A 139 -26.18 6.79 -16.83
CA LEU A 139 -27.57 7.19 -16.95
C LEU A 139 -28.25 7.32 -15.57
N LYS A 140 -27.97 6.40 -14.64
CA LYS A 140 -28.51 6.50 -13.27
C LYS A 140 -27.96 7.70 -12.49
N LEU A 141 -26.69 8.03 -12.65
CA LEU A 141 -26.10 9.23 -12.07
C LEU A 141 -26.69 10.49 -12.72
N PHE A 142 -26.90 10.47 -14.02
CA PHE A 142 -27.54 11.59 -14.75
C PHE A 142 -28.98 11.82 -14.30
N GLU A 143 -29.79 10.79 -14.15
CA GLU A 143 -31.16 10.85 -13.62
C GLU A 143 -31.20 11.44 -12.19
N LYS A 144 -30.18 11.15 -11.37
CA LYS A 144 -30.05 11.70 -10.01
C LYS A 144 -29.41 13.10 -9.97
N GLY A 145 -29.00 13.66 -11.10
CA GLY A 145 -28.29 14.95 -11.17
C GLY A 145 -26.84 14.88 -10.63
N LEU A 146 -26.30 13.67 -10.46
CA LEU A 146 -24.91 13.44 -10.06
C LEU A 146 -23.94 13.43 -11.25
N ALA A 147 -24.43 13.24 -12.48
CA ALA A 147 -23.68 13.44 -13.72
C ALA A 147 -24.19 14.69 -14.42
N TYR A 148 -23.32 15.62 -14.78
CA TYR A 148 -23.68 16.89 -15.39
C TYR A 148 -22.58 17.38 -16.33
N LYS A 149 -22.95 18.30 -17.25
CA LYS A 149 -22.04 18.94 -18.20
C LYS A 149 -21.89 20.42 -17.90
N LYS A 150 -20.69 20.93 -17.91
CA LYS A 150 -20.40 22.37 -17.82
C LYS A 150 -19.16 22.76 -18.58
N ALA A 151 -19.11 24.03 -19.01
CA ALA A 151 -17.87 24.66 -19.45
C ALA A 151 -16.93 24.83 -18.24
N ALA A 152 -15.71 24.38 -18.35
CA ALA A 152 -14.70 24.48 -17.30
C ALA A 152 -13.31 24.58 -17.91
N LYS A 153 -12.43 25.28 -17.20
CA LYS A 153 -11.00 25.16 -17.44
C LYS A 153 -10.55 23.76 -17.03
N VAL A 154 -9.97 23.06 -17.96
CA VAL A 154 -9.54 21.68 -17.77
C VAL A 154 -8.06 21.53 -18.08
N ASN A 155 -7.41 20.66 -17.34
CA ASN A 155 -6.03 20.31 -17.57
C ASN A 155 -5.90 19.54 -18.88
N TRP A 156 -5.05 20.01 -19.78
CA TRP A 156 -4.80 19.44 -21.09
C TRP A 156 -3.36 18.96 -21.23
N CYS A 157 -3.17 17.74 -21.64
CA CYS A 157 -1.86 17.21 -22.02
C CYS A 157 -1.73 17.19 -23.55
N GLY A 158 -0.77 17.93 -24.09
CA GLY A 158 -0.52 18.01 -25.55
C GLY A 158 -0.13 16.65 -26.14
N LYS A 159 0.72 15.88 -25.45
CA LYS A 159 1.12 14.54 -25.89
C LYS A 159 0.03 13.49 -25.79
N CYS A 160 -0.80 13.54 -24.74
CA CYS A 160 -1.96 12.67 -24.64
C CYS A 160 -3.08 13.08 -25.61
N ASN A 161 -3.08 14.33 -26.06
CA ASN A 161 -4.14 14.98 -26.82
C ASN A 161 -5.54 14.79 -26.17
N THR A 162 -5.61 14.97 -24.85
CA THR A 162 -6.85 14.80 -24.06
C THR A 162 -6.79 15.58 -22.77
N VAL A 163 -7.98 15.71 -22.15
CA VAL A 163 -8.17 16.26 -20.81
C VAL A 163 -7.64 15.30 -19.75
N LEU A 164 -7.09 15.87 -18.68
CA LEU A 164 -6.64 15.15 -17.49
C LEU A 164 -7.53 15.56 -16.30
N ALA A 165 -7.90 14.59 -15.47
CA ALA A 165 -8.43 14.89 -14.14
C ALA A 165 -7.34 15.52 -13.25
N ASN A 166 -7.73 16.26 -12.21
CA ASN A 166 -6.76 16.95 -11.34
C ASN A 166 -5.75 15.96 -10.72
N GLU A 167 -6.21 14.78 -10.37
CA GLU A 167 -5.43 13.68 -9.79
C GLU A 167 -4.39 13.10 -10.78
N GLN A 168 -4.55 13.39 -12.07
CA GLN A 168 -3.65 12.96 -13.14
C GLN A 168 -2.58 14.01 -13.48
N VAL A 169 -2.55 15.11 -12.73
CA VAL A 169 -1.53 16.16 -12.82
C VAL A 169 -0.62 16.07 -11.61
N ILE A 170 0.66 15.78 -11.84
CA ILE A 170 1.67 15.62 -10.79
C ILE A 170 2.74 16.68 -11.00
N ASN A 171 2.88 17.62 -10.06
CA ASN A 171 3.82 18.73 -10.15
C ASN A 171 3.71 19.53 -11.47
N GLY A 172 2.47 19.82 -11.90
CA GLY A 172 2.19 20.56 -13.14
C GLY A 172 2.40 19.75 -14.42
N LYS A 173 2.75 18.49 -14.33
CA LYS A 173 3.03 17.61 -15.45
C LYS A 173 2.04 16.47 -15.56
N CYS A 174 1.89 15.96 -16.76
CA CYS A 174 1.06 14.78 -17.02
C CYS A 174 1.63 13.56 -16.27
N TRP A 175 0.81 12.85 -15.52
CA TRP A 175 1.22 11.66 -14.76
C TRP A 175 1.90 10.56 -15.62
N ARG A 176 1.64 10.57 -16.92
CA ARG A 176 2.25 9.66 -17.91
C ARG A 176 3.45 10.25 -18.62
N HIS A 177 3.31 11.48 -19.09
CA HIS A 177 4.36 12.20 -19.80
C HIS A 177 5.03 13.17 -18.82
N LYS A 178 5.95 12.65 -18.01
CA LYS A 178 6.60 13.39 -16.91
C LYS A 178 7.41 14.62 -17.36
N ASP A 179 7.70 14.71 -18.65
CA ASP A 179 8.38 15.81 -19.33
C ASP A 179 7.41 16.81 -19.98
N GLU A 180 6.10 16.48 -20.06
CA GLU A 180 5.07 17.30 -20.66
C GLU A 180 4.35 18.17 -19.63
N GLU A 181 4.45 19.47 -19.75
CA GLU A 181 3.68 20.40 -18.93
C GLU A 181 2.21 20.40 -19.32
N VAL A 182 1.36 20.43 -18.32
CA VAL A 182 -0.08 20.48 -18.50
C VAL A 182 -0.50 21.93 -18.73
N THR A 183 -1.27 22.16 -19.80
CA THR A 183 -1.86 23.47 -20.11
C THR A 183 -3.33 23.49 -19.74
N GLU A 184 -3.95 24.67 -19.57
CA GLU A 184 -5.39 24.79 -19.37
C GLU A 184 -6.10 25.06 -20.70
N LYS A 185 -7.29 24.44 -20.87
CA LYS A 185 -8.22 24.70 -21.96
C LYS A 185 -9.64 24.88 -21.43
N ASP A 186 -10.40 25.78 -22.03
CA ASP A 186 -11.83 25.95 -21.77
C ASP A 186 -12.63 25.00 -22.67
N LEU A 187 -13.22 23.97 -22.07
CA LEU A 187 -14.02 22.96 -22.76
C LEU A 187 -15.28 22.61 -21.99
N GLU A 188 -16.36 22.28 -22.70
CA GLU A 188 -17.54 21.67 -22.07
C GLU A 188 -17.29 20.19 -21.79
N GLN A 189 -17.36 19.80 -20.52
CA GLN A 189 -16.98 18.48 -20.07
C GLN A 189 -18.03 17.88 -19.12
N TRP A 190 -18.07 16.55 -19.07
CA TRP A 190 -18.89 15.78 -18.12
C TRP A 190 -18.15 15.58 -16.80
N PHE A 191 -18.89 15.71 -15.72
CA PHE A 191 -18.44 15.54 -14.35
C PHE A 191 -19.38 14.61 -13.58
N PHE A 192 -18.78 13.87 -12.61
CA PHE A 192 -19.53 13.26 -11.52
C PHE A 192 -19.37 14.08 -10.24
N LYS A 193 -20.48 14.35 -9.53
CA LYS A 193 -20.51 15.12 -8.29
C LYS A 193 -20.00 14.31 -7.09
N ILE A 194 -18.71 13.98 -7.08
CA ILE A 194 -18.08 13.34 -5.93
C ILE A 194 -18.07 14.23 -4.69
N THR A 195 -18.15 15.56 -4.87
CA THR A 195 -18.21 16.53 -3.78
C THR A 195 -19.46 16.40 -2.93
N ASP A 196 -20.57 15.95 -3.48
CA ASP A 196 -21.81 15.69 -2.73
C ASP A 196 -21.63 14.56 -1.69
N TYR A 197 -20.59 13.75 -1.83
CA TYR A 197 -20.22 12.66 -0.92
C TYR A 197 -18.98 12.96 -0.07
N ALA A 198 -18.47 14.19 -0.09
CA ALA A 198 -17.21 14.53 0.57
C ALA A 198 -17.21 14.21 2.07
N ASP A 199 -18.31 14.54 2.78
CA ASP A 199 -18.46 14.24 4.21
C ASP A 199 -18.50 12.73 4.47
N GLU A 200 -19.33 11.99 3.74
CA GLU A 200 -19.43 10.54 3.91
C GLU A 200 -18.10 9.83 3.59
N LEU A 201 -17.37 10.33 2.58
CA LEU A 201 -16.04 9.81 2.23
C LEU A 201 -15.02 10.09 3.33
N LEU A 202 -15.12 11.25 3.99
CA LEU A 202 -14.23 11.62 5.10
C LEU A 202 -14.55 10.82 6.36
N GLU A 203 -15.82 10.77 6.76
CA GLU A 203 -16.28 10.03 7.95
C GLU A 203 -16.01 8.52 7.83
N GLY A 204 -16.24 7.95 6.66
CA GLY A 204 -15.96 6.54 6.38
C GLY A 204 -14.50 6.14 6.50
N LEU A 205 -13.53 7.09 6.53
CA LEU A 205 -12.12 6.78 6.79
C LEU A 205 -11.89 6.23 8.20
N GLU A 206 -12.73 6.59 9.15
CA GLU A 206 -12.63 6.11 10.54
C GLU A 206 -13.05 4.63 10.66
N GLU A 207 -13.90 4.14 9.75
CA GLU A 207 -14.30 2.72 9.69
C GLU A 207 -13.25 1.82 9.03
N LEU A 208 -12.25 2.42 8.34
CA LEU A 208 -11.23 1.72 7.55
C LEU A 208 -9.98 1.38 8.39
N GLU A 209 -10.16 0.76 9.57
CA GLU A 209 -9.06 0.35 10.47
C GLU A 209 -8.05 -0.61 9.79
N GLY A 210 -8.53 -1.43 8.84
CA GLY A 210 -7.70 -2.35 8.06
C GLY A 210 -6.89 -1.71 6.92
N TRP A 211 -6.92 -0.38 6.80
CA TRP A 211 -6.17 0.36 5.79
C TRP A 211 -4.91 1.02 6.38
N PRO A 212 -3.79 1.10 5.62
CA PRO A 212 -2.60 1.82 6.07
C PRO A 212 -2.93 3.28 6.41
N GLU A 213 -2.45 3.76 7.57
CA GLU A 213 -2.69 5.15 8.00
C GLU A 213 -2.24 6.17 6.95
N ARG A 214 -1.14 5.90 6.26
CA ARG A 214 -0.66 6.75 5.17
C ARG A 214 -1.70 6.96 4.08
N VAL A 215 -2.43 5.92 3.68
CA VAL A 215 -3.49 6.02 2.66
C VAL A 215 -4.67 6.83 3.17
N ARG A 216 -5.11 6.59 4.42
CA ARG A 216 -6.20 7.34 5.05
C ARG A 216 -5.85 8.83 5.16
N THR A 217 -4.62 9.15 5.56
CA THR A 217 -4.11 10.53 5.62
C THR A 217 -4.07 11.19 4.24
N MET A 218 -3.60 10.47 3.19
CA MET A 218 -3.61 10.99 1.82
C MET A 218 -5.04 11.34 1.38
N GLN A 219 -6.02 10.48 1.63
CA GLN A 219 -7.43 10.75 1.28
C GLN A 219 -8.02 11.89 2.10
N ARG A 220 -7.77 11.94 3.42
CA ARG A 220 -8.20 13.03 4.30
C ARG A 220 -7.69 14.39 3.80
N ASN A 221 -6.41 14.47 3.46
CA ASN A 221 -5.78 15.68 2.95
C ASN A 221 -6.30 16.05 1.55
N TRP A 222 -6.62 15.06 0.71
CA TRP A 222 -7.18 15.29 -0.61
C TRP A 222 -8.62 15.81 -0.56
N ILE A 223 -9.46 15.25 0.31
CA ILE A 223 -10.80 15.77 0.57
C ILE A 223 -10.69 17.18 1.14
N GLY A 224 -9.76 17.39 2.07
CA GLY A 224 -9.34 18.70 2.57
C GLY A 224 -10.51 19.53 3.09
N LYS A 225 -11.37 18.93 3.94
CA LYS A 225 -12.44 19.64 4.61
C LYS A 225 -11.86 20.72 5.51
N SER A 226 -12.32 21.93 5.33
CA SER A 226 -11.93 23.09 6.16
C SER A 226 -13.15 23.85 6.63
N HIS A 227 -13.14 24.22 7.90
CA HIS A 227 -14.15 25.11 8.50
C HIS A 227 -13.58 26.51 8.58
N GLY A 228 -14.34 27.48 8.10
CA GLY A 228 -13.93 28.86 8.09
C GLY A 228 -15.13 29.79 8.00
N ALA A 229 -14.88 30.98 7.54
CA ALA A 229 -15.91 31.98 7.28
C ALA A 229 -15.66 32.68 5.93
N ASP A 230 -16.72 32.91 5.19
CA ASP A 230 -16.73 33.92 4.14
C ASP A 230 -16.93 35.28 4.82
N ILE A 231 -16.02 36.24 4.61
CA ILE A 231 -16.06 37.57 5.20
C ILE A 231 -16.30 38.58 4.09
N PHE A 232 -17.22 39.51 4.32
CA PHE A 232 -17.68 40.50 3.32
C PHE A 232 -17.05 41.85 3.56
N PHE A 233 -16.13 42.26 2.70
CA PHE A 233 -15.49 43.56 2.67
C PHE A 233 -16.25 44.47 1.71
N ARG A 234 -16.77 45.60 2.19
CA ARG A 234 -17.50 46.58 1.36
C ARG A 234 -16.48 47.35 0.50
N LEU A 235 -16.76 47.52 -0.78
CA LEU A 235 -15.94 48.39 -1.63
C LEU A 235 -16.15 49.84 -1.27
N GLU A 236 -15.06 50.60 -1.13
CA GLU A 236 -15.12 52.03 -0.84
C GLU A 236 -15.93 52.78 -1.89
N GLY A 237 -16.85 53.68 -1.45
CA GLY A 237 -17.70 54.43 -2.34
C GLY A 237 -18.77 53.64 -3.09
N SER A 238 -19.03 52.39 -2.69
CA SER A 238 -20.03 51.52 -3.33
C SER A 238 -20.82 50.71 -2.28
N ASN A 239 -22.02 50.29 -2.68
CA ASN A 239 -22.81 49.32 -1.92
C ASN A 239 -22.42 47.83 -2.23
N LYS A 240 -21.47 47.63 -3.16
CA LYS A 240 -20.99 46.28 -3.47
C LYS A 240 -20.01 45.79 -2.39
N ALA A 241 -20.09 44.50 -2.07
CA ALA A 241 -19.16 43.84 -1.19
C ALA A 241 -18.40 42.73 -1.96
N ILE A 242 -17.18 42.47 -1.53
CA ILE A 242 -16.38 41.36 -1.98
C ILE A 242 -16.19 40.35 -0.86
N GLY A 243 -16.40 39.07 -1.13
CA GLY A 243 -16.24 37.99 -0.19
C GLY A 243 -14.86 37.36 -0.25
N THR A 244 -14.28 37.07 0.89
CA THR A 244 -13.06 36.27 1.01
C THR A 244 -13.28 35.12 1.98
N TYR A 245 -12.82 33.93 1.60
CA TYR A 245 -12.87 32.78 2.51
C TYR A 245 -11.58 32.69 3.31
N THR A 246 -11.71 32.46 4.62
CA THR A 246 -10.56 32.20 5.49
C THR A 246 -10.87 31.13 6.54
N THR A 247 -9.86 30.33 6.88
CA THR A 247 -9.86 29.44 8.05
C THR A 247 -9.32 30.14 9.29
N ARG A 248 -8.78 31.36 9.13
CA ARG A 248 -8.15 32.17 10.16
C ARG A 248 -8.93 33.47 10.39
N CYS A 249 -10.23 33.34 10.70
CA CYS A 249 -11.01 34.54 11.03
C CYS A 249 -10.54 35.25 12.33
N ASP A 250 -9.72 34.57 13.15
CA ASP A 250 -9.02 35.15 14.30
C ASP A 250 -8.04 36.29 13.93
N THR A 251 -7.59 36.36 12.67
CA THR A 251 -6.68 37.43 12.19
C THR A 251 -7.39 38.58 11.49
N ILE A 252 -8.75 38.64 11.48
CA ILE A 252 -9.51 39.66 10.74
C ILE A 252 -9.15 41.10 11.14
N TYR A 253 -8.80 41.33 12.41
CA TYR A 253 -8.38 42.65 12.91
C TYR A 253 -6.95 43.02 12.48
N SER A 254 -6.15 42.02 12.02
CA SER A 254 -4.81 42.19 11.47
C SER A 254 -4.79 42.46 9.96
N VAL A 255 -5.93 42.32 9.28
CA VAL A 255 -6.00 42.46 7.81
C VAL A 255 -5.71 43.88 7.39
N THR A 256 -4.65 44.07 6.59
CA THR A 256 -4.20 45.36 6.09
C THR A 256 -4.27 45.50 4.58
N PHE A 257 -4.48 44.42 3.83
CA PHE A 257 -4.76 44.46 2.41
C PHE A 257 -5.54 43.23 1.93
N LEU A 258 -6.10 43.32 0.73
CA LEU A 258 -6.72 42.17 0.04
C LEU A 258 -5.94 41.87 -1.24
N ALA A 259 -5.79 40.59 -1.55
CA ALA A 259 -5.21 40.12 -2.81
C ALA A 259 -6.30 39.47 -3.67
N ILE A 260 -6.45 39.89 -4.92
CA ILE A 260 -7.39 39.34 -5.91
C ILE A 260 -6.62 38.61 -7.00
N ALA A 261 -7.13 37.44 -7.42
CA ALA A 261 -6.53 36.65 -8.48
C ALA A 261 -6.53 37.43 -9.81
N PRO A 262 -5.42 37.42 -10.57
CA PRO A 262 -5.34 38.07 -11.89
C PRO A 262 -6.41 37.60 -12.88
N GLU A 263 -6.90 36.39 -12.74
CA GLU A 263 -7.96 35.79 -13.56
C GLU A 263 -9.38 36.09 -13.05
N HIS A 264 -9.51 36.83 -11.96
CA HIS A 264 -10.82 37.06 -11.34
C HIS A 264 -11.70 37.97 -12.24
N PRO A 265 -12.93 37.57 -12.58
CA PRO A 265 -13.78 38.31 -13.53
C PRO A 265 -14.11 39.73 -13.07
N MET A 266 -14.13 39.98 -11.73
CA MET A 266 -14.37 41.30 -11.18
C MET A 266 -13.21 42.27 -11.37
N LEU A 267 -11.98 41.82 -11.67
CA LEU A 267 -10.77 42.62 -11.69
C LEU A 267 -10.85 43.75 -12.74
N SER A 268 -11.34 43.41 -13.93
CA SER A 268 -11.53 44.40 -15.00
C SER A 268 -12.53 45.50 -14.66
N GLU A 269 -13.57 45.18 -13.89
CA GLU A 269 -14.52 46.19 -13.39
C GLU A 269 -13.91 47.03 -12.26
N LEU A 270 -13.16 46.39 -11.35
CA LEU A 270 -12.50 47.09 -10.24
C LEU A 270 -11.52 48.18 -10.69
N VAL A 271 -10.70 47.88 -11.70
CA VAL A 271 -9.66 48.83 -12.16
C VAL A 271 -10.21 49.94 -13.05
N LYS A 272 -11.42 49.78 -13.55
CA LYS A 272 -12.02 50.77 -14.48
C LYS A 272 -12.11 52.17 -13.87
N GLY A 273 -11.51 53.16 -14.54
CA GLY A 273 -11.50 54.57 -14.11
C GLY A 273 -10.52 54.91 -12.98
N THR A 274 -9.57 53.97 -12.68
CA THR A 274 -8.57 54.20 -11.62
C THR A 274 -7.21 54.69 -12.13
N GLY A 275 -6.98 54.61 -13.44
CA GLY A 275 -5.69 54.87 -14.07
C GLY A 275 -4.68 53.72 -13.91
N MET A 276 -5.10 52.60 -13.37
CA MET A 276 -4.26 51.38 -13.17
C MET A 276 -4.54 50.29 -14.22
N GLU A 277 -5.46 50.52 -15.15
CA GLU A 277 -5.96 49.53 -16.09
C GLU A 277 -4.84 48.89 -16.90
N GLU A 278 -3.94 49.70 -17.45
CA GLU A 278 -2.82 49.21 -18.28
C GLU A 278 -1.85 48.34 -17.48
N GLN A 279 -1.42 48.83 -16.31
CA GLN A 279 -0.49 48.12 -15.44
C GLN A 279 -1.06 46.77 -14.93
N VAL A 280 -2.36 46.75 -14.59
CA VAL A 280 -3.02 45.51 -14.16
C VAL A 280 -3.18 44.57 -15.34
N GLN A 281 -3.47 45.05 -16.52
CA GLN A 281 -3.58 44.18 -17.70
C GLN A 281 -2.21 43.57 -18.08
N GLU A 282 -1.11 44.33 -18.03
CA GLU A 282 0.24 43.80 -18.22
C GLU A 282 0.56 42.73 -17.18
N PHE A 283 0.24 42.99 -15.92
CA PHE A 283 0.44 42.00 -14.84
C PHE A 283 -0.36 40.72 -15.05
N ILE A 284 -1.61 40.81 -15.54
CA ILE A 284 -2.42 39.63 -15.89
C ILE A 284 -1.70 38.80 -16.98
N GLU A 285 -1.19 39.45 -18.05
CA GLU A 285 -0.52 38.75 -19.12
C GLU A 285 0.82 38.10 -18.69
N GLU A 286 1.55 38.73 -17.78
CA GLU A 286 2.77 38.17 -17.19
C GLU A 286 2.46 36.98 -16.29
N THR A 287 1.41 37.12 -15.48
CA THR A 287 1.03 36.05 -14.55
C THR A 287 0.48 34.82 -15.27
N LYS A 288 -0.21 34.97 -16.39
CA LYS A 288 -0.63 33.85 -17.25
C LYS A 288 0.51 32.96 -17.72
N LYS A 289 1.75 33.49 -17.78
CA LYS A 289 2.95 32.72 -18.14
C LYS A 289 3.52 31.90 -16.97
N GLN A 290 3.09 32.16 -15.73
CA GLN A 290 3.54 31.47 -14.55
C GLN A 290 2.71 30.21 -14.30
N SER A 291 3.34 29.09 -13.93
CA SER A 291 2.60 27.91 -13.51
C SER A 291 1.91 28.12 -12.15
N ILE A 292 0.80 27.44 -11.91
CA ILE A 292 0.12 27.48 -10.59
C ILE A 292 1.07 27.05 -9.49
N ILE A 293 1.91 26.03 -9.75
CA ILE A 293 2.91 25.53 -8.79
C ILE A 293 3.92 26.61 -8.41
N ASP A 294 4.37 27.40 -9.38
CA ASP A 294 5.28 28.52 -9.09
C ASP A 294 4.62 29.61 -8.28
N ARG A 295 3.33 29.82 -8.52
CA ARG A 295 2.51 30.78 -7.78
C ARG A 295 2.20 30.32 -6.35
N GLU A 296 2.07 29.02 -6.09
CA GLU A 296 1.88 28.41 -4.77
C GLU A 296 3.20 28.26 -3.99
N ASN A 297 4.34 28.19 -4.65
CA ASN A 297 5.63 27.97 -3.98
C ASN A 297 5.97 29.14 -3.04
N GLU A 298 5.94 28.92 -1.73
CA GLU A 298 6.22 29.93 -0.71
C GLU A 298 7.64 30.48 -0.73
N GLU A 299 8.59 29.76 -1.29
CA GLU A 299 9.99 30.21 -1.44
C GLU A 299 10.18 31.21 -2.58
N LYS A 300 9.25 31.22 -3.57
CA LYS A 300 9.31 32.16 -4.69
C LYS A 300 8.75 33.51 -4.30
N GLU A 301 9.45 34.54 -4.73
CA GLU A 301 9.02 35.91 -4.50
C GLU A 301 7.66 36.19 -5.12
N LYS A 302 6.78 36.83 -4.34
CA LYS A 302 5.43 37.20 -4.76
C LYS A 302 5.40 38.59 -5.37
N SER A 303 4.53 38.76 -6.36
CA SER A 303 4.36 40.04 -7.08
C SER A 303 2.89 40.43 -7.18
N GLY A 304 2.63 41.70 -7.30
CA GLY A 304 1.29 42.24 -7.46
C GLY A 304 1.28 43.68 -7.90
N VAL A 305 0.12 44.14 -8.30
CA VAL A 305 -0.15 45.54 -8.71
C VAL A 305 -1.35 46.07 -7.93
N PHE A 306 -1.24 47.27 -7.39
CA PHE A 306 -2.38 47.97 -6.75
C PHE A 306 -3.48 48.28 -7.76
N THR A 307 -4.72 47.95 -7.43
CA THR A 307 -5.86 48.15 -8.35
C THR A 307 -6.40 49.56 -8.40
N GLY A 308 -5.89 50.49 -7.56
CA GLY A 308 -6.45 51.81 -7.38
C GLY A 308 -7.73 51.84 -6.54
N ARG A 309 -8.14 50.70 -5.94
CA ARG A 309 -9.35 50.56 -5.13
C ARG A 309 -9.06 50.08 -3.72
N TYR A 310 -9.96 50.45 -2.83
CA TYR A 310 -9.92 50.06 -1.43
C TYR A 310 -11.22 49.33 -1.03
N ALA A 311 -11.09 48.43 -0.10
CA ALA A 311 -12.20 47.82 0.61
C ALA A 311 -12.22 48.28 2.07
N ILE A 312 -13.36 48.13 2.73
CA ILE A 312 -13.56 48.50 4.14
C ILE A 312 -13.62 47.20 4.94
N ASN A 313 -12.71 47.06 5.91
CA ASN A 313 -12.71 45.93 6.83
C ASN A 313 -13.96 46.04 7.74
N PRO A 314 -14.86 45.04 7.77
CA PRO A 314 -16.14 45.12 8.46
C PRO A 314 -16.03 45.23 9.99
N VAL A 315 -14.90 44.81 10.60
CA VAL A 315 -14.79 44.74 12.07
C VAL A 315 -14.24 46.03 12.70
N ASN A 316 -13.40 46.79 11.96
CA ASN A 316 -12.75 47.99 12.47
C ASN A 316 -12.96 49.24 11.59
N ASN A 317 -13.66 49.11 10.46
CA ASN A 317 -13.88 50.13 9.44
C ASN A 317 -12.61 50.74 8.81
N GLU A 318 -11.47 50.05 8.92
CA GLU A 318 -10.22 50.47 8.26
C GLU A 318 -10.29 50.26 6.75
N LYS A 319 -9.66 51.17 5.99
CA LYS A 319 -9.51 51.05 4.55
C LYS A 319 -8.33 50.15 4.25
N VAL A 320 -8.55 49.12 3.47
CA VAL A 320 -7.55 48.17 3.01
C VAL A 320 -7.40 48.18 1.49
N PRO A 321 -6.20 48.39 0.91
CA PRO A 321 -5.98 48.42 -0.52
C PRO A 321 -6.19 47.02 -1.14
N ILE A 322 -6.66 46.98 -2.37
CA ILE A 322 -6.84 45.73 -3.14
C ILE A 322 -5.71 45.63 -4.16
N PHE A 323 -4.94 44.56 -4.12
CA PHE A 323 -3.87 44.22 -5.05
C PHE A 323 -4.28 43.09 -5.98
N ALA A 324 -4.05 43.20 -7.28
CA ALA A 324 -3.96 42.04 -8.15
C ALA A 324 -2.64 41.34 -7.82
N ALA A 325 -2.66 40.10 -7.32
CA ALA A 325 -1.45 39.43 -6.86
C ALA A 325 -1.33 38.02 -7.41
N ASN A 326 -0.10 37.63 -7.80
CA ASN A 326 0.14 36.34 -8.44
C ASN A 326 -0.11 35.13 -7.53
N PHE A 327 -0.07 35.29 -6.20
CA PHE A 327 -0.33 34.23 -5.25
C PHE A 327 -1.84 34.05 -4.94
N ALA A 328 -2.67 35.01 -5.30
CA ALA A 328 -4.12 34.82 -5.23
C ALA A 328 -4.55 33.95 -6.43
N LEU A 329 -5.21 32.84 -6.13
CA LEU A 329 -5.66 31.86 -7.12
C LEU A 329 -7.18 31.83 -7.20
N MET A 330 -7.74 31.41 -8.33
CA MET A 330 -9.17 31.16 -8.50
C MET A 330 -9.64 29.94 -7.69
N TYR A 331 -9.27 29.89 -6.41
CA TYR A 331 -9.71 28.93 -5.42
C TYR A 331 -10.67 29.64 -4.43
N GLY A 332 -11.80 29.02 -4.15
CA GLY A 332 -12.85 29.67 -3.35
C GLY A 332 -13.37 30.93 -4.05
N SER A 333 -13.24 32.08 -3.38
CA SER A 333 -13.65 33.39 -3.91
C SER A 333 -12.65 34.00 -4.92
N GLY A 334 -11.45 33.46 -5.06
CA GLY A 334 -10.38 34.11 -5.81
C GLY A 334 -9.82 35.37 -5.15
N ILE A 335 -10.18 35.64 -3.90
CA ILE A 335 -9.77 36.82 -3.13
C ILE A 335 -9.30 36.35 -1.76
N VAL A 336 -8.15 36.85 -1.32
CA VAL A 336 -7.48 36.49 -0.08
C VAL A 336 -7.40 37.73 0.80
N MET A 337 -7.80 37.63 2.05
CA MET A 337 -7.48 38.62 3.08
C MET A 337 -6.07 38.39 3.58
N CYS A 338 -5.26 39.40 3.67
CA CYS A 338 -3.85 39.33 3.94
C CYS A 338 -3.48 40.08 5.23
N ASP A 339 -2.63 39.46 6.06
CA ASP A 339 -2.33 39.93 7.40
C ASP A 339 -0.87 39.62 7.83
N ALA A 340 -0.48 40.03 9.05
CA ALA A 340 0.86 39.89 9.60
C ALA A 340 1.15 38.46 10.14
N HIS A 341 0.15 37.57 10.19
CA HIS A 341 0.26 36.20 10.72
C HIS A 341 0.46 35.11 9.65
N ASP A 342 0.67 35.54 8.37
CA ASP A 342 1.03 34.69 7.24
C ASP A 342 2.38 35.12 6.64
N LYS A 343 3.34 34.21 6.49
CA LYS A 343 4.71 34.53 6.01
C LYS A 343 4.74 35.12 4.60
N ARG A 344 3.88 34.65 3.72
CA ARG A 344 3.74 35.15 2.35
C ARG A 344 3.23 36.59 2.36
N ASP A 345 2.17 36.84 3.14
CA ASP A 345 1.51 38.14 3.23
C ASP A 345 2.43 39.16 3.88
N PHE A 346 3.16 38.76 4.93
CA PHE A 346 4.15 39.57 5.61
C PHE A 346 5.25 40.04 4.64
N ARG A 347 5.86 39.13 3.86
CA ARG A 347 6.89 39.47 2.88
C ARG A 347 6.35 40.36 1.77
N PHE A 348 5.13 40.10 1.30
CA PHE A 348 4.48 40.91 0.31
C PHE A 348 4.24 42.34 0.82
N ALA A 349 3.72 42.48 2.04
CA ALA A 349 3.48 43.78 2.65
C ALA A 349 4.77 44.60 2.79
N HIS A 350 5.86 43.99 3.24
CA HIS A 350 7.18 44.65 3.28
C HIS A 350 7.66 45.11 1.92
N LYS A 351 7.52 44.28 0.89
CA LYS A 351 7.93 44.64 -0.48
C LYS A 351 7.18 45.87 -1.04
N TYR A 352 5.89 45.94 -0.75
CA TYR A 352 5.06 47.00 -1.31
C TYR A 352 4.77 48.17 -0.32
N GLY A 353 5.46 48.17 0.83
CA GLY A 353 5.31 49.25 1.83
C GLY A 353 3.91 49.29 2.45
N ILE A 354 3.20 48.15 2.56
CA ILE A 354 1.87 48.09 3.16
C ILE A 354 2.07 47.95 4.67
N PRO A 355 1.38 48.76 5.49
CA PRO A 355 1.45 48.64 6.94
C PRO A 355 1.03 47.26 7.42
N LEU A 356 1.75 46.74 8.40
CA LEU A 356 1.42 45.47 9.06
C LEU A 356 0.82 45.73 10.45
N LYS A 357 -0.04 44.82 10.91
CA LYS A 357 -0.68 44.89 12.22
C LYS A 357 -0.75 43.49 12.82
N PHE A 358 -0.09 43.27 13.94
CA PHE A 358 -0.22 42.05 14.70
C PHE A 358 -1.42 42.10 15.64
N VAL A 359 -2.09 40.97 15.86
CA VAL A 359 -3.21 40.81 16.79
C VAL A 359 -3.12 39.52 17.61
N ILE A 360 -2.08 38.70 17.37
CA ILE A 360 -1.78 37.50 18.13
C ILE A 360 -0.32 37.57 18.59
N SER A 361 -0.09 37.26 19.85
CA SER A 361 1.25 37.10 20.42
C SER A 361 1.27 35.93 21.41
N GLU A 362 2.42 35.48 21.84
CA GLU A 362 2.58 34.36 22.76
C GLU A 362 1.80 34.58 24.09
N ASP A 363 1.86 35.80 24.63
CA ASP A 363 1.31 36.15 25.94
C ASP A 363 0.18 37.23 25.91
N GLY A 364 -0.27 37.65 24.71
CA GLY A 364 -1.31 38.66 24.51
C GLY A 364 -0.83 40.12 24.64
N ARG A 365 0.50 40.33 24.67
CA ARG A 365 1.05 41.70 24.64
C ARG A 365 1.22 42.19 23.21
N PRO A 366 0.94 43.49 22.95
CA PRO A 366 1.15 44.05 21.63
C PRO A 366 2.58 43.90 21.12
N ILE A 367 2.68 43.49 19.85
CA ILE A 367 3.94 43.40 19.11
C ILE A 367 4.02 44.56 18.13
N SER A 368 5.16 45.29 18.12
CA SER A 368 5.43 46.30 17.09
C SER A 368 5.87 45.65 15.80
N PRO A 369 5.26 45.97 14.63
CA PRO A 369 5.74 45.49 13.35
C PRO A 369 7.21 45.79 13.05
N ASP A 370 7.73 46.91 13.56
CA ASP A 370 9.13 47.33 13.34
C ASP A 370 10.15 46.45 14.11
N ASP A 371 9.69 45.73 15.14
CA ASP A 371 10.52 44.84 15.94
C ASP A 371 10.52 43.41 15.38
N CYS A 372 9.75 43.09 14.32
CA CYS A 372 9.58 41.78 13.77
C CYS A 372 10.26 41.61 12.43
N SER A 373 11.10 40.60 12.31
CA SER A 373 11.78 40.23 11.07
C SER A 373 11.00 39.22 10.20
N ASP A 374 9.96 38.59 10.74
CA ASP A 374 9.09 37.61 10.07
C ASP A 374 7.68 37.59 10.71
N ALA A 375 6.75 36.91 10.04
CA ALA A 375 5.37 36.73 10.51
C ALA A 375 5.30 35.92 11.81
N PHE A 376 4.37 36.29 12.71
CA PHE A 376 4.03 35.45 13.87
C PHE A 376 2.94 34.45 13.48
N THR A 377 3.31 33.23 13.22
CA THR A 377 2.42 32.17 12.70
C THR A 377 1.93 31.19 13.77
N ASP A 378 2.50 31.23 14.97
CA ASP A 378 2.18 30.32 16.07
C ASP A 378 0.84 30.66 16.74
N ASP A 379 0.36 29.70 17.55
CA ASP A 379 -0.82 29.96 18.38
C ASP A 379 -0.44 30.86 19.55
N GLY A 380 -1.39 31.70 19.96
CA GLY A 380 -1.16 32.66 21.03
C GLY A 380 -2.44 33.25 21.60
N VAL A 381 -2.29 34.38 22.21
CA VAL A 381 -3.39 35.15 22.81
C VAL A 381 -3.70 36.38 21.96
N LEU A 382 -4.96 36.62 21.70
CA LEU A 382 -5.44 37.78 20.94
C LEU A 382 -5.28 39.09 21.71
N PHE A 383 -4.85 40.15 21.05
CA PHE A 383 -4.86 41.51 21.50
C PHE A 383 -5.41 42.44 20.41
N ASP A 384 -5.86 43.63 20.70
CA ASP A 384 -6.46 44.59 19.75
C ASP A 384 -7.53 43.94 18.81
N SER A 385 -8.24 42.95 19.33
CA SER A 385 -9.22 42.13 18.58
C SER A 385 -10.66 42.33 19.14
N GLY A 386 -10.98 43.53 19.61
CA GLY A 386 -12.30 43.87 20.18
C GLY A 386 -12.65 42.97 21.37
N GLU A 387 -13.87 42.44 21.38
CA GLU A 387 -14.36 41.56 22.46
C GLU A 387 -13.62 40.21 22.58
N PHE A 388 -12.75 39.88 21.64
CA PHE A 388 -11.98 38.64 21.64
C PHE A 388 -10.57 38.82 22.24
N SER A 389 -10.16 40.05 22.56
CA SER A 389 -8.86 40.31 23.18
C SER A 389 -8.73 39.58 24.51
N GLY A 390 -7.56 38.97 24.77
CA GLY A 390 -7.28 38.12 25.92
C GLY A 390 -7.69 36.66 25.80
N MET A 391 -8.32 36.25 24.69
CA MET A 391 -8.65 34.87 24.40
C MET A 391 -7.51 34.18 23.65
N LYS A 392 -7.33 32.87 23.86
CA LYS A 392 -6.49 32.06 22.97
C LYS A 392 -7.12 32.06 21.57
N ASN A 393 -6.29 32.23 20.55
CA ASN A 393 -6.78 32.38 19.18
C ASN A 393 -7.58 31.16 18.70
N ARG A 394 -7.19 29.93 19.08
CA ARG A 394 -7.94 28.70 18.73
C ARG A 394 -9.32 28.63 19.37
N ASP A 395 -9.45 29.14 20.61
CA ASP A 395 -10.75 29.21 21.33
C ASP A 395 -11.66 30.34 20.78
N ALA A 396 -11.04 31.37 20.22
CA ALA A 396 -11.72 32.50 19.61
C ALA A 396 -12.27 32.17 18.21
N LEU A 397 -11.61 31.33 17.40
CA LEU A 397 -12.00 31.00 16.03
C LEU A 397 -13.52 30.69 15.88
N PRO A 398 -14.08 29.66 16.56
CA PRO A 398 -15.49 29.32 16.40
C PRO A 398 -16.42 30.46 16.88
N LYS A 399 -16.03 31.16 17.94
CA LYS A 399 -16.84 32.26 18.51
C LYS A 399 -16.85 33.50 17.58
N MET A 400 -15.70 33.79 16.98
CA MET A 400 -15.56 34.89 16.02
C MET A 400 -16.32 34.59 14.73
N ALA A 401 -16.30 33.37 14.25
CA ALA A 401 -17.09 32.95 13.09
C ALA A 401 -18.62 33.12 13.37
N ASP A 402 -19.08 32.72 14.57
CA ASP A 402 -20.47 32.95 15.02
C ASP A 402 -20.81 34.43 15.11
N TRP A 403 -19.90 35.24 15.64
CA TRP A 403 -20.08 36.68 15.82
C TRP A 403 -20.12 37.39 14.45
N LEU A 404 -19.22 37.04 13.52
CA LEU A 404 -19.24 37.60 12.15
C LEU A 404 -20.56 37.32 11.44
N GLU A 405 -21.12 36.13 11.59
CA GLU A 405 -22.41 35.76 11.00
C GLU A 405 -23.56 36.55 11.64
N LYS A 406 -23.61 36.66 12.98
CA LYS A 406 -24.62 37.44 13.70
C LYS A 406 -24.59 38.91 13.35
N LYS A 407 -23.42 39.48 13.08
CA LYS A 407 -23.26 40.89 12.68
C LYS A 407 -23.54 41.14 11.20
N GLY A 408 -23.72 40.09 10.40
CA GLY A 408 -23.87 40.21 8.96
C GLY A 408 -22.56 40.53 8.21
N PHE A 409 -21.42 40.41 8.87
CA PHE A 409 -20.09 40.68 8.31
C PHE A 409 -19.52 39.51 7.53
N GLY A 410 -20.13 38.33 7.70
CA GLY A 410 -19.68 37.10 7.08
C GLY A 410 -20.68 35.95 7.20
N LYS A 411 -20.32 34.81 6.79
CA LYS A 411 -21.09 33.54 6.90
C LYS A 411 -20.16 32.39 7.21
N LYS A 412 -20.52 31.53 8.16
CA LYS A 412 -19.83 30.28 8.36
C LYS A 412 -19.88 29.43 7.09
N THR A 413 -18.75 28.94 6.66
CA THR A 413 -18.63 28.15 5.42
C THR A 413 -17.71 26.97 5.65
N THR A 414 -18.16 25.82 5.17
CA THR A 414 -17.32 24.63 5.06
C THR A 414 -16.91 24.47 3.62
N ASN A 415 -15.61 24.40 3.38
CA ASN A 415 -15.04 24.20 2.05
C ASN A 415 -14.30 22.87 1.97
N TYR A 416 -14.18 22.35 0.76
CA TYR A 416 -13.43 21.15 0.44
C TYR A 416 -12.41 21.46 -0.65
N LYS A 417 -11.21 20.85 -0.56
CA LYS A 417 -10.23 20.85 -1.65
C LYS A 417 -10.66 19.92 -2.78
N LEU A 418 -11.38 18.86 -2.44
CA LEU A 418 -11.95 17.91 -3.41
C LEU A 418 -12.81 18.67 -4.42
N ARG A 419 -12.61 18.33 -5.70
CA ARG A 419 -13.41 18.85 -6.82
C ARG A 419 -14.17 17.71 -7.48
N ASP A 420 -15.22 18.05 -8.23
CA ASP A 420 -15.98 17.05 -8.98
C ASP A 420 -15.11 16.29 -9.95
N TRP A 421 -15.40 15.00 -10.09
CA TRP A 421 -14.62 14.10 -10.93
C TRP A 421 -14.90 14.34 -12.41
N LEU A 422 -13.90 14.87 -13.13
CA LEU A 422 -13.94 15.08 -14.57
C LEU A 422 -13.81 13.73 -15.30
N ILE A 423 -14.89 13.29 -15.94
CA ILE A 423 -14.96 11.97 -16.59
C ILE A 423 -14.78 12.00 -18.10
N SER A 424 -14.96 13.15 -18.79
CA SER A 424 -14.81 13.26 -20.24
C SER A 424 -13.37 13.02 -20.70
N ARG A 425 -13.21 12.19 -21.73
CA ARG A 425 -11.95 11.97 -22.46
C ARG A 425 -12.20 12.05 -23.96
N GLN A 426 -11.40 12.87 -24.67
CA GLN A 426 -11.45 13.03 -26.12
C GLN A 426 -10.61 11.91 -26.75
N ARG A 427 -11.10 10.66 -26.60
CA ARG A 427 -10.38 9.45 -27.02
C ARG A 427 -11.33 8.45 -27.66
N PHE A 428 -10.77 7.66 -28.57
CA PHE A 428 -11.52 6.59 -29.24
C PHE A 428 -11.73 5.39 -28.32
N TRP A 429 -10.66 4.95 -27.63
CA TRP A 429 -10.66 3.69 -26.87
C TRP A 429 -11.08 3.90 -25.41
N GLY A 430 -12.37 3.88 -25.17
CA GLY A 430 -13.00 4.08 -23.87
C GLY A 430 -14.50 3.85 -23.93
N THR A 431 -15.15 3.82 -22.77
CA THR A 431 -16.61 3.67 -22.71
C THR A 431 -17.31 4.91 -23.28
N PRO A 432 -18.09 4.83 -24.37
CA PRO A 432 -18.84 5.97 -24.90
C PRO A 432 -19.86 6.52 -23.92
N ILE A 433 -19.96 7.84 -23.78
CA ILE A 433 -20.97 8.49 -22.95
C ILE A 433 -22.34 8.40 -23.67
N PRO A 434 -23.38 7.82 -23.05
CA PRO A 434 -24.65 7.48 -23.72
C PRO A 434 -25.63 8.66 -23.81
N ILE A 435 -25.18 9.79 -24.37
CA ILE A 435 -25.97 11.02 -24.55
C ILE A 435 -26.09 11.41 -26.02
N ILE A 436 -27.22 11.99 -26.37
CA ILE A 436 -27.55 12.50 -27.72
C ILE A 436 -27.95 13.97 -27.60
N TYR A 437 -27.40 14.81 -28.47
CA TYR A 437 -27.71 16.23 -28.58
C TYR A 437 -28.77 16.45 -29.67
N CYS A 438 -29.97 16.81 -29.28
CA CYS A 438 -31.07 17.17 -30.15
C CYS A 438 -31.35 18.66 -30.11
N ALA A 439 -31.54 19.31 -31.29
CA ALA A 439 -31.81 20.72 -31.32
C ALA A 439 -33.14 21.07 -30.61
N ASP A 440 -34.12 20.20 -30.69
CA ASP A 440 -35.45 20.42 -30.13
C ASP A 440 -35.58 19.93 -28.67
N CYS A 441 -34.91 18.83 -28.32
CA CYS A 441 -35.08 18.16 -27.04
C CYS A 441 -33.91 18.39 -26.04
N GLY A 442 -32.83 19.05 -26.49
CA GLY A 442 -31.62 19.26 -25.69
C GLY A 442 -30.80 17.98 -25.49
N LEU A 443 -30.36 17.76 -24.28
CA LEU A 443 -29.63 16.55 -23.85
C LEU A 443 -30.62 15.39 -23.68
N VAL A 444 -30.46 14.35 -24.51
CA VAL A 444 -31.33 13.17 -24.51
C VAL A 444 -30.49 11.92 -24.16
N PRO A 445 -30.79 11.23 -23.05
CA PRO A 445 -30.16 9.95 -22.73
C PRO A 445 -30.53 8.88 -23.77
N VAL A 446 -29.58 8.01 -24.10
CA VAL A 446 -29.84 6.79 -24.86
C VAL A 446 -30.76 5.88 -24.03
N PRO A 447 -31.85 5.35 -24.57
CA PRO A 447 -32.75 4.44 -23.84
C PRO A 447 -31.98 3.20 -23.34
N GLU A 448 -32.23 2.74 -22.11
CA GLU A 448 -31.51 1.59 -21.52
C GLU A 448 -31.58 0.31 -22.38
N LYS A 449 -32.71 0.11 -23.10
CA LYS A 449 -32.88 -1.04 -24.00
C LYS A 449 -31.93 -1.01 -25.20
N ASP A 450 -31.40 0.16 -25.56
CA ASP A 450 -30.52 0.37 -26.70
C ASP A 450 -29.02 0.38 -26.27
N LEU A 451 -28.72 0.07 -25.01
CA LEU A 451 -27.37 -0.14 -24.51
C LEU A 451 -26.88 -1.57 -24.87
N PRO A 452 -25.59 -1.73 -25.16
CA PRO A 452 -24.53 -0.71 -25.16
C PRO A 452 -24.53 0.16 -26.42
N VAL A 453 -24.12 1.43 -26.27
CA VAL A 453 -23.60 2.22 -27.38
C VAL A 453 -22.22 1.67 -27.71
N GLU A 454 -22.11 0.89 -28.76
CA GLU A 454 -20.85 0.24 -29.12
C GLU A 454 -19.90 1.19 -29.84
N LEU A 455 -18.58 0.99 -29.58
CA LEU A 455 -17.54 1.67 -30.34
C LEU A 455 -17.55 1.21 -31.81
N PRO A 456 -17.39 2.14 -32.77
CA PRO A 456 -17.28 1.77 -34.17
C PRO A 456 -16.00 0.96 -34.45
N ASN A 457 -15.85 0.49 -35.69
CA ASN A 457 -14.59 -0.15 -36.07
C ASN A 457 -13.46 0.93 -36.07
N PRO A 458 -12.34 0.71 -35.39
CA PRO A 458 -11.21 1.65 -35.36
C PRO A 458 -10.72 2.07 -36.74
N LYS A 459 -10.86 1.20 -37.75
CA LYS A 459 -10.49 1.49 -39.15
C LYS A 459 -11.37 2.57 -39.82
N GLU A 460 -12.53 2.91 -39.23
CA GLU A 460 -13.41 3.97 -39.72
C GLU A 460 -13.06 5.34 -39.13
N ALA A 461 -12.17 5.40 -38.12
CA ALA A 461 -11.77 6.60 -37.44
C ALA A 461 -10.42 7.13 -37.94
N ASP A 462 -10.31 8.46 -38.02
CA ASP A 462 -9.04 9.12 -38.35
C ASP A 462 -8.27 9.51 -37.07
N PHE A 463 -7.28 8.72 -36.70
CA PHE A 463 -6.41 8.98 -35.57
C PHE A 463 -5.40 10.11 -35.80
N ALA A 464 -5.22 10.56 -37.04
CA ALA A 464 -4.36 11.70 -37.39
C ALA A 464 -5.10 13.05 -37.35
N PHE A 465 -6.41 13.04 -37.08
CA PHE A 465 -7.27 14.22 -37.07
C PHE A 465 -6.83 15.34 -36.11
N GLY A 466 -6.00 15.02 -35.11
CA GLY A 466 -5.52 16.00 -34.13
C GLY A 466 -6.55 16.42 -33.06
N GLY A 467 -7.70 15.74 -33.02
CA GLY A 467 -8.79 15.92 -32.05
C GLY A 467 -9.31 14.57 -31.56
N ASN A 468 -10.61 14.50 -31.23
CA ASN A 468 -11.25 13.26 -30.84
C ASN A 468 -11.56 12.40 -32.09
N PRO A 469 -10.91 11.21 -32.24
CA PRO A 469 -11.11 10.39 -33.45
C PRO A 469 -12.56 9.93 -33.67
N LEU A 470 -13.37 9.78 -32.62
CA LEU A 470 -14.80 9.41 -32.75
C LEU A 470 -15.60 10.44 -33.52
N GLN A 471 -15.22 11.72 -33.52
CA GLN A 471 -15.89 12.78 -34.27
C GLN A 471 -15.79 12.57 -35.78
N THR A 472 -14.79 11.82 -36.23
CA THR A 472 -14.57 11.55 -37.65
C THR A 472 -15.46 10.46 -38.21
N VAL A 473 -16.11 9.65 -37.33
CA VAL A 473 -16.97 8.52 -37.73
C VAL A 473 -18.41 8.97 -37.84
N LYS A 474 -18.84 9.44 -39.02
CA LYS A 474 -20.18 9.98 -39.25
C LYS A 474 -21.32 9.06 -38.81
N LYS A 475 -21.24 7.74 -39.08
CA LYS A 475 -22.25 6.75 -38.66
C LYS A 475 -22.41 6.66 -37.14
N PHE A 476 -21.34 6.96 -36.37
CA PHE A 476 -21.42 6.99 -34.93
C PHE A 476 -22.00 8.29 -34.41
N VAL A 477 -21.64 9.43 -35.05
CA VAL A 477 -22.03 10.79 -34.62
C VAL A 477 -23.45 11.12 -35.01
N GLU A 478 -23.84 10.85 -36.28
CA GLU A 478 -25.15 11.24 -36.83
C GLU A 478 -26.21 10.20 -36.50
N VAL A 479 -27.15 10.56 -35.65
CA VAL A 479 -28.22 9.65 -35.15
C VAL A 479 -29.58 10.34 -35.20
N LYS A 480 -30.63 9.57 -34.95
CA LYS A 480 -32.00 10.08 -34.72
C LYS A 480 -32.21 10.27 -33.20
N CYS A 481 -32.85 11.37 -32.84
CA CYS A 481 -33.30 11.59 -31.47
C CYS A 481 -34.30 10.51 -31.04
N PRO A 482 -34.09 9.77 -29.95
CA PRO A 482 -35.01 8.73 -29.53
C PRO A 482 -36.33 9.31 -28.97
N ARG A 483 -36.39 10.62 -28.67
CA ARG A 483 -37.59 11.27 -28.14
C ARG A 483 -38.48 11.85 -29.22
N CYS A 484 -37.94 12.54 -30.24
CA CYS A 484 -38.70 13.22 -31.27
C CYS A 484 -38.44 12.70 -32.71
N GLY A 485 -37.44 11.82 -32.91
CA GLY A 485 -37.10 11.28 -34.25
C GLY A 485 -36.29 12.21 -35.15
N ALA A 486 -36.07 13.47 -34.77
CA ALA A 486 -35.29 14.44 -35.53
C ALA A 486 -33.82 14.04 -35.66
N LYS A 487 -33.12 14.62 -36.67
CA LYS A 487 -31.64 14.48 -36.77
C LYS A 487 -30.97 15.03 -35.53
N ALA A 488 -30.06 14.28 -34.99
CA ALA A 488 -29.37 14.61 -33.76
C ALA A 488 -27.91 14.11 -33.81
N LYS A 489 -27.08 14.54 -32.87
CA LYS A 489 -25.68 14.15 -32.76
C LYS A 489 -25.43 13.38 -31.48
N ARG A 490 -24.69 12.29 -31.56
CA ARG A 490 -24.23 11.55 -30.39
C ARG A 490 -23.04 12.24 -29.73
N GLU A 491 -22.94 12.12 -28.39
CA GLU A 491 -21.72 12.49 -27.66
C GLU A 491 -20.54 11.64 -28.16
N THR A 492 -19.40 12.28 -28.32
CA THR A 492 -18.17 11.64 -28.84
C THR A 492 -17.11 11.44 -27.77
N ASP A 493 -17.26 12.08 -26.62
CA ASP A 493 -16.37 11.84 -25.49
C ASP A 493 -16.61 10.45 -24.92
N THR A 494 -15.53 9.83 -24.48
CA THR A 494 -15.54 8.59 -23.72
C THR A 494 -15.30 8.86 -22.25
N MET A 495 -15.65 7.91 -21.37
CA MET A 495 -15.44 8.03 -19.94
C MET A 495 -13.99 7.76 -19.59
N ASP A 496 -13.53 8.37 -18.50
CA ASP A 496 -12.30 8.03 -17.82
C ASP A 496 -12.26 6.54 -17.46
N THR A 497 -11.13 5.87 -17.69
CA THR A 497 -10.93 4.45 -17.38
C THR A 497 -11.15 4.12 -15.88
N PHE A 498 -11.03 5.10 -14.98
CA PHE A 498 -11.35 4.87 -13.58
C PHE A 498 -12.86 4.61 -13.33
N VAL A 499 -13.74 4.96 -14.25
CA VAL A 499 -15.16 4.54 -14.19
C VAL A 499 -15.26 3.02 -14.34
N ASP A 500 -14.44 2.44 -15.24
CA ASP A 500 -14.38 0.99 -15.45
C ASP A 500 -13.94 0.27 -14.17
N SER A 501 -12.92 0.77 -13.49
CA SER A 501 -12.34 0.14 -12.28
C SER A 501 -13.07 0.47 -10.97
N SER A 502 -14.09 1.35 -11.00
CA SER A 502 -14.77 1.77 -9.77
C SER A 502 -15.77 0.75 -9.22
N TRP A 503 -16.07 -0.32 -9.95
CA TRP A 503 -17.07 -1.32 -9.55
C TRP A 503 -16.73 -2.77 -9.97
N TYR A 504 -15.63 -3.01 -10.64
CA TYR A 504 -15.20 -4.30 -11.20
C TYR A 504 -15.18 -5.44 -10.16
N PHE A 505 -14.84 -5.11 -8.91
CA PHE A 505 -14.83 -6.04 -7.78
C PHE A 505 -16.22 -6.61 -7.48
N MET A 506 -17.29 -5.88 -7.77
CA MET A 506 -18.67 -6.39 -7.71
C MET A 506 -18.99 -7.24 -8.94
N ARG A 507 -18.51 -6.87 -10.13
CA ARG A 507 -18.70 -7.64 -11.37
C ARG A 507 -18.13 -9.04 -11.28
N TYR A 508 -16.97 -9.21 -10.63
CA TYR A 508 -16.37 -10.52 -10.42
C TYR A 508 -17.26 -11.51 -9.66
N THR A 509 -18.18 -11.05 -8.84
CA THR A 509 -19.08 -11.93 -8.10
C THR A 509 -20.04 -12.66 -9.02
N SER A 510 -20.39 -12.08 -10.17
CA SER A 510 -21.30 -12.65 -11.18
C SER A 510 -20.99 -12.11 -12.59
N PRO A 511 -19.80 -12.43 -13.17
CA PRO A 511 -19.33 -11.78 -14.40
C PRO A 511 -20.20 -12.08 -15.64
N LYS A 512 -20.96 -13.15 -15.61
CA LYS A 512 -21.85 -13.57 -16.71
C LYS A 512 -23.28 -13.01 -16.60
N SER A 513 -23.58 -12.17 -15.60
CA SER A 513 -24.90 -11.54 -15.49
C SER A 513 -25.16 -10.62 -16.68
N THR A 514 -26.30 -10.83 -17.36
CA THR A 514 -26.75 -10.04 -18.53
C THR A 514 -27.93 -9.12 -18.21
N LYS A 515 -28.64 -9.37 -17.11
CA LYS A 515 -29.81 -8.62 -16.69
C LYS A 515 -29.52 -7.44 -15.77
N ALA A 516 -28.38 -7.49 -15.10
CA ALA A 516 -27.94 -6.48 -14.14
C ALA A 516 -26.40 -6.41 -14.15
N PRO A 517 -25.77 -5.30 -13.65
CA PRO A 517 -24.33 -5.18 -13.59
C PRO A 517 -23.68 -6.31 -12.77
N PHE A 518 -24.39 -6.81 -11.79
CA PHE A 518 -24.05 -7.95 -10.94
C PHE A 518 -25.32 -8.55 -10.33
N ASP A 519 -25.22 -9.79 -9.90
CA ASP A 519 -26.31 -10.45 -9.17
C ASP A 519 -26.30 -10.03 -7.69
N LYS A 520 -27.47 -9.64 -7.16
CA LYS A 520 -27.58 -9.12 -5.78
C LYS A 520 -27.25 -10.16 -4.70
N GLU A 521 -27.59 -11.43 -4.93
CA GLU A 521 -27.30 -12.50 -3.95
C GLU A 521 -25.82 -12.80 -3.96
N SER A 522 -25.17 -12.92 -5.14
CA SER A 522 -23.73 -13.14 -5.26
C SER A 522 -22.92 -12.00 -4.67
N VAL A 523 -23.30 -10.74 -4.93
CA VAL A 523 -22.66 -9.57 -4.29
C VAL A 523 -22.85 -9.61 -2.77
N SER A 524 -24.05 -9.90 -2.29
CA SER A 524 -24.32 -9.96 -0.86
C SER A 524 -23.55 -11.09 -0.15
N TYR A 525 -23.26 -12.19 -0.85
CA TYR A 525 -22.45 -13.29 -0.31
C TYR A 525 -20.95 -12.93 -0.27
N TRP A 526 -20.38 -12.39 -1.37
CA TRP A 526 -18.94 -12.18 -1.51
C TRP A 526 -18.44 -10.86 -0.92
N MET A 527 -19.21 -9.79 -1.03
CA MET A 527 -18.76 -8.48 -0.59
C MET A 527 -18.84 -8.32 0.94
N THR A 528 -18.04 -7.48 1.57
CA THR A 528 -16.98 -6.65 0.99
C THR A 528 -15.72 -7.49 0.70
N VAL A 529 -14.80 -6.95 -0.15
CA VAL A 529 -13.49 -7.59 -0.37
C VAL A 529 -12.75 -7.68 0.96
N ASP A 530 -12.34 -8.88 1.37
CA ASP A 530 -11.69 -9.10 2.67
C ASP A 530 -10.25 -8.60 2.67
N GLN A 531 -9.51 -8.81 1.55
CA GLN A 531 -8.16 -8.28 1.36
C GLN A 531 -8.00 -7.72 -0.04
N TYR A 532 -7.66 -6.44 -0.12
CA TYR A 532 -7.31 -5.74 -1.36
C TYR A 532 -5.82 -5.42 -1.40
N ILE A 533 -5.18 -5.60 -2.56
CA ILE A 533 -3.73 -5.43 -2.72
C ILE A 533 -3.45 -4.59 -3.97
N GLY A 534 -2.62 -3.55 -3.84
CA GLY A 534 -2.25 -2.70 -4.97
C GLY A 534 -1.28 -1.59 -4.63
N GLY A 535 -0.94 -0.77 -5.61
CA GLY A 535 0.02 0.33 -5.45
C GLY A 535 -0.56 1.52 -4.68
N ILE A 536 0.29 2.19 -3.91
CA ILE A 536 -0.09 3.38 -3.13
C ILE A 536 -0.46 4.58 -4.00
N GLU A 537 -0.01 4.61 -5.26
CA GLU A 537 -0.34 5.65 -6.24
C GLU A 537 -1.84 5.80 -6.51
N HIS A 538 -2.60 4.76 -6.20
CA HIS A 538 -4.06 4.74 -6.34
C HIS A 538 -4.82 5.26 -5.12
N ALA A 539 -4.13 5.72 -4.07
CA ALA A 539 -4.75 6.18 -2.82
C ALA A 539 -5.83 7.26 -3.03
N ILE A 540 -5.54 8.27 -3.85
CA ILE A 540 -6.42 9.41 -4.17
C ILE A 540 -7.06 9.31 -5.56
N LEU A 541 -6.81 8.22 -6.29
CA LEU A 541 -7.38 7.92 -7.60
C LEU A 541 -8.44 6.81 -7.49
N HIS A 542 -8.11 5.61 -7.97
CA HIS A 542 -8.99 4.46 -8.00
C HIS A 542 -9.68 4.16 -6.66
N LEU A 543 -8.94 4.19 -5.53
CA LEU A 543 -9.51 3.88 -4.21
C LEU A 543 -10.59 4.90 -3.79
N MET A 544 -10.38 6.19 -4.07
CA MET A 544 -11.35 7.24 -3.81
C MET A 544 -12.62 7.05 -4.66
N TYR A 545 -12.43 6.80 -5.96
CA TYR A 545 -13.54 6.61 -6.90
C TYR A 545 -14.33 5.32 -6.61
N ALA A 546 -13.65 4.22 -6.25
CA ALA A 546 -14.30 2.98 -5.83
C ALA A 546 -15.18 3.17 -4.58
N ARG A 547 -14.71 3.96 -3.60
CA ARG A 547 -15.48 4.32 -2.40
C ARG A 547 -16.70 5.19 -2.76
N PHE A 548 -16.52 6.20 -3.60
CA PHE A 548 -17.62 7.04 -4.10
C PHE A 548 -18.66 6.19 -4.83
N PHE A 549 -18.23 5.38 -5.79
CA PHE A 549 -19.14 4.52 -6.58
C PHE A 549 -19.93 3.56 -5.69
N THR A 550 -19.28 2.97 -4.70
CA THR A 550 -19.94 2.06 -3.75
C THR A 550 -21.07 2.76 -2.98
N ARG A 551 -20.86 4.02 -2.56
CA ARG A 551 -21.91 4.83 -1.90
C ARG A 551 -23.07 5.14 -2.83
N VAL A 552 -22.78 5.57 -4.06
CA VAL A 552 -23.81 5.79 -5.08
C VAL A 552 -24.62 4.51 -5.33
N LEU A 553 -23.98 3.34 -5.42
CA LEU A 553 -24.66 2.06 -5.60
C LEU A 553 -25.50 1.65 -4.38
N SER A 554 -25.05 2.03 -3.17
CA SER A 554 -25.82 1.87 -1.94
C SER A 554 -27.10 2.73 -1.97
N ASP A 555 -27.00 4.00 -2.38
CA ASP A 555 -28.15 4.93 -2.52
C ASP A 555 -29.10 4.55 -3.64
N LEU A 556 -28.63 3.80 -4.64
CA LEU A 556 -29.45 3.19 -5.67
C LEU A 556 -30.14 1.88 -5.19
N GLY A 557 -29.85 1.42 -3.96
CA GLY A 557 -30.39 0.19 -3.39
C GLY A 557 -29.87 -1.09 -4.07
N LEU A 558 -28.70 -1.00 -4.73
CA LEU A 558 -28.07 -2.14 -5.39
C LEU A 558 -27.21 -2.95 -4.44
N VAL A 559 -26.60 -2.31 -3.45
CA VAL A 559 -25.77 -2.92 -2.40
C VAL A 559 -26.15 -2.39 -1.03
N LYS A 560 -25.71 -3.07 0.06
CA LYS A 560 -26.03 -2.68 1.45
C LYS A 560 -24.82 -2.19 2.25
N PHE A 561 -23.68 -2.01 1.61
CA PHE A 561 -22.44 -1.58 2.22
C PHE A 561 -21.95 -0.28 1.55
N LYS A 562 -21.20 0.54 2.29
CA LYS A 562 -20.67 1.83 1.83
C LYS A 562 -19.17 1.81 1.53
N GLU A 563 -18.42 0.84 2.06
CA GLU A 563 -17.00 0.65 1.79
C GLU A 563 -16.74 -0.65 1.01
N PRO A 564 -15.95 -0.59 -0.08
CA PRO A 564 -15.73 -1.76 -0.93
C PRO A 564 -14.70 -2.75 -0.38
N PHE A 565 -13.69 -2.28 0.37
CA PHE A 565 -12.52 -3.06 0.77
C PHE A 565 -12.30 -3.00 2.28
N ARG A 566 -12.32 -4.17 2.95
CA ARG A 566 -12.15 -4.27 4.40
C ARG A 566 -10.70 -4.01 4.83
N LYS A 567 -9.74 -4.65 4.14
CA LYS A 567 -8.31 -4.50 4.39
C LYS A 567 -7.60 -4.11 3.11
N LEU A 568 -6.63 -3.23 3.22
CA LEU A 568 -5.77 -2.80 2.13
C LEU A 568 -4.31 -3.08 2.46
N LEU A 569 -3.59 -3.66 1.50
CA LEU A 569 -2.13 -3.78 1.53
C LEU A 569 -1.56 -2.95 0.38
N SER A 570 -0.78 -1.93 0.69
CA SER A 570 -0.06 -1.12 -0.30
C SER A 570 1.32 -1.71 -0.53
N GLN A 571 1.53 -2.36 -1.68
CA GLN A 571 2.81 -2.97 -2.00
C GLN A 571 3.88 -1.93 -2.35
N GLY A 572 5.13 -2.21 -1.97
CA GLY A 572 6.30 -1.44 -2.40
C GLY A 572 6.71 -1.76 -3.84
N MET A 573 7.48 -0.87 -4.46
CA MET A 573 7.96 -1.02 -5.83
C MET A 573 9.07 -2.07 -5.95
N VAL A 574 9.24 -2.60 -7.16
CA VAL A 574 10.44 -3.37 -7.56
C VAL A 574 11.33 -2.43 -8.36
N ILE A 575 12.51 -2.15 -7.85
CA ILE A 575 13.53 -1.31 -8.46
C ILE A 575 14.72 -2.15 -8.89
N LYS A 576 15.58 -1.61 -9.74
CA LYS A 576 16.86 -2.21 -10.10
C LYS A 576 17.92 -1.12 -10.22
N ASP A 577 19.07 -1.39 -9.61
CA ASP A 577 20.20 -0.44 -9.55
C ASP A 577 19.79 0.92 -8.94
N GLY A 578 18.98 0.88 -7.87
CA GLY A 578 18.49 2.04 -7.16
C GLY A 578 17.44 2.89 -7.89
N ALA A 579 16.93 2.44 -9.05
CA ALA A 579 15.96 3.16 -9.85
C ALA A 579 14.74 2.31 -10.22
N LYS A 580 13.58 2.96 -10.44
CA LYS A 580 12.40 2.29 -10.98
C LYS A 580 12.73 1.68 -12.35
N MET A 581 12.36 0.41 -12.55
CA MET A 581 12.54 -0.26 -13.84
C MET A 581 11.80 0.49 -14.95
N SER A 582 12.51 0.88 -16.00
CA SER A 582 11.94 1.51 -17.19
C SER A 582 12.71 1.12 -18.45
N LYS A 583 12.01 1.09 -19.60
CA LYS A 583 12.64 0.79 -20.90
C LYS A 583 13.70 1.83 -21.26
N SER A 584 13.47 3.10 -20.93
CA SER A 584 14.39 4.21 -21.19
C SER A 584 15.71 4.10 -20.42
N LEU A 585 15.72 3.47 -19.25
CA LEU A 585 16.92 3.21 -18.45
C LEU A 585 17.59 1.87 -18.78
N GLY A 586 16.95 1.01 -19.59
CA GLY A 586 17.48 -0.30 -19.95
C GLY A 586 17.58 -1.29 -18.79
N ASN A 587 16.97 -0.99 -17.63
CA ASN A 587 17.07 -1.79 -16.41
C ASN A 587 15.86 -2.71 -16.19
N VAL A 588 15.04 -2.95 -17.22
CA VAL A 588 13.85 -3.81 -17.13
C VAL A 588 14.25 -5.27 -17.07
N VAL A 589 13.69 -6.00 -16.11
CA VAL A 589 13.76 -7.46 -16.03
C VAL A 589 12.44 -8.06 -16.49
N GLU A 590 12.49 -8.90 -17.52
CA GLU A 590 11.30 -9.58 -18.04
C GLU A 590 10.99 -10.86 -17.27
N PRO A 591 9.79 -11.02 -16.70
CA PRO A 591 9.42 -12.22 -15.94
C PRO A 591 9.56 -13.52 -16.73
N SER A 592 9.19 -13.50 -18.01
CA SER A 592 9.23 -14.70 -18.87
C SER A 592 10.64 -15.27 -19.05
N GLY A 593 11.69 -14.42 -19.08
CA GLY A 593 13.08 -14.83 -19.12
C GLY A 593 13.46 -15.64 -17.88
N ILE A 594 13.17 -15.08 -16.71
CA ILE A 594 13.45 -15.71 -15.41
C ILE A 594 12.65 -17.02 -15.23
N VAL A 595 11.36 -17.01 -15.60
CA VAL A 595 10.53 -18.23 -15.54
C VAL A 595 11.10 -19.33 -16.44
N LYS A 596 11.53 -19.00 -17.67
CA LYS A 596 12.12 -19.95 -18.61
C LYS A 596 13.41 -20.58 -18.06
N GLU A 597 14.25 -19.81 -17.40
CA GLU A 597 15.54 -20.24 -16.88
C GLU A 597 15.41 -20.99 -15.55
N PHE A 598 14.70 -20.43 -14.57
CA PHE A 598 14.69 -20.92 -13.18
C PHE A 598 13.36 -21.55 -12.74
N GLY A 599 12.29 -21.41 -13.52
CA GLY A 599 10.94 -21.86 -13.19
C GLY A 599 10.14 -20.84 -12.37
N PRO A 600 8.78 -20.96 -12.40
CA PRO A 600 7.89 -19.96 -11.77
C PRO A 600 7.99 -19.92 -10.24
N ASP A 601 8.19 -21.03 -9.57
CA ASP A 601 8.31 -21.06 -8.10
C ASP A 601 9.54 -20.30 -7.60
N THR A 602 10.63 -20.27 -8.40
CA THR A 602 11.85 -19.53 -8.05
C THR A 602 11.59 -18.03 -7.95
N ILE A 603 10.91 -17.45 -8.94
CA ILE A 603 10.61 -16.02 -8.94
C ILE A 603 9.62 -15.67 -7.82
N ARG A 604 8.66 -16.55 -7.52
CA ARG A 604 7.70 -16.37 -6.41
C ARG A 604 8.42 -16.34 -5.08
N ILE A 605 9.28 -17.33 -4.79
CA ILE A 605 10.09 -17.36 -3.57
C ILE A 605 10.93 -16.09 -3.46
N PHE A 606 11.63 -15.67 -4.51
CA PHE A 606 12.45 -14.48 -4.51
C PHE A 606 11.64 -13.23 -4.14
N MET A 607 10.47 -13.02 -4.79
CA MET A 607 9.61 -11.86 -4.54
C MET A 607 9.05 -11.78 -3.11
N LEU A 608 8.80 -12.94 -2.50
CA LEU A 608 8.20 -13.03 -1.16
C LEU A 608 9.25 -13.06 -0.04
N PHE A 609 10.48 -13.53 -0.36
CA PHE A 609 11.55 -13.67 0.63
C PHE A 609 12.38 -12.42 0.81
N THR A 610 12.57 -11.60 -0.24
CA THR A 610 13.55 -10.51 -0.24
C THR A 610 13.22 -9.39 0.75
N SER A 611 11.93 -9.02 0.90
CA SER A 611 11.53 -7.96 1.81
C SER A 611 10.05 -8.08 2.24
N HIS A 612 9.67 -7.29 3.27
CA HIS A 612 8.26 -7.12 3.63
C HIS A 612 7.46 -6.55 2.45
N PRO A 613 6.20 -6.98 2.22
CA PRO A 613 5.38 -6.53 1.08
C PRO A 613 5.30 -5.02 0.87
N GLU A 614 5.24 -4.23 1.91
CA GLU A 614 5.14 -2.76 1.82
C GLU A 614 6.46 -2.05 1.49
N LYS A 615 7.61 -2.74 1.65
CA LYS A 615 8.93 -2.18 1.37
C LYS A 615 9.31 -2.39 -0.09
N GLU A 616 10.16 -1.55 -0.62
CA GLU A 616 10.75 -1.72 -1.95
C GLU A 616 11.66 -2.96 -2.01
N ILE A 617 11.75 -3.56 -3.20
CA ILE A 617 12.73 -4.60 -3.51
C ILE A 617 13.72 -4.06 -4.51
N ASP A 618 15.01 -4.10 -4.19
CA ASP A 618 16.05 -3.94 -5.18
C ASP A 618 16.39 -5.32 -5.79
N TRP A 619 16.21 -5.41 -7.11
CA TRP A 619 16.41 -6.65 -7.86
C TRP A 619 17.88 -7.05 -7.86
N ASN A 620 18.15 -8.32 -7.54
CA ASN A 620 19.48 -8.89 -7.73
C ASN A 620 19.40 -10.35 -8.19
N ASP A 621 20.23 -10.70 -9.17
CA ASP A 621 20.21 -12.02 -9.79
C ASP A 621 20.73 -13.12 -8.83
N ARG A 622 21.66 -12.80 -7.92
CA ARG A 622 22.18 -13.75 -6.89
C ARG A 622 21.08 -14.24 -5.96
N GLY A 623 20.11 -13.36 -5.63
CA GLY A 623 18.95 -13.72 -4.82
C GLY A 623 18.03 -14.72 -5.53
N VAL A 624 17.84 -14.54 -6.85
CA VAL A 624 17.07 -15.48 -7.69
C VAL A 624 17.76 -16.85 -7.71
N GLU A 625 19.08 -16.90 -7.95
CA GLU A 625 19.84 -18.14 -7.91
C GLU A 625 19.80 -18.84 -6.54
N ALA A 626 19.89 -18.07 -5.45
CA ALA A 626 19.78 -18.61 -4.09
C ALA A 626 18.40 -19.25 -3.86
N SER A 627 17.33 -18.61 -4.32
CA SER A 627 15.97 -19.14 -4.27
C SER A 627 15.85 -20.45 -5.08
N HIS A 628 16.44 -20.48 -6.27
CA HIS A 628 16.49 -21.67 -7.10
C HIS A 628 17.22 -22.83 -6.39
N ARG A 629 18.42 -22.57 -5.86
CA ARG A 629 19.19 -23.58 -5.10
C ARG A 629 18.41 -24.14 -3.91
N PHE A 630 17.65 -23.30 -3.22
CA PHE A 630 16.80 -23.76 -2.12
C PHE A 630 15.75 -24.76 -2.62
N LEU A 631 15.01 -24.43 -3.69
CA LEU A 631 13.98 -25.33 -4.24
C LEU A 631 14.58 -26.65 -4.76
N GLN A 632 15.75 -26.60 -5.39
CA GLN A 632 16.50 -27.79 -5.81
C GLN A 632 16.87 -28.68 -4.60
N LYS A 633 17.36 -28.05 -3.52
CA LYS A 633 17.71 -28.73 -2.26
C LYS A 633 16.50 -29.45 -1.66
N VAL A 634 15.35 -28.78 -1.61
CA VAL A 634 14.12 -29.40 -1.07
C VAL A 634 13.67 -30.59 -1.92
N HIS A 635 13.65 -30.44 -3.25
CA HIS A 635 13.29 -31.52 -4.14
C HIS A 635 14.22 -32.74 -3.98
N MET A 636 15.53 -32.51 -3.90
CA MET A 636 16.54 -33.58 -3.72
C MET A 636 16.31 -34.32 -2.39
N LEU A 637 16.10 -33.58 -1.29
CA LEU A 637 15.81 -34.15 0.03
C LEU A 637 14.62 -35.12 0.00
N PHE A 638 13.53 -34.73 -0.69
CA PHE A 638 12.36 -35.61 -0.84
C PHE A 638 12.64 -36.78 -1.77
N SER A 639 13.31 -36.59 -2.90
CA SER A 639 13.61 -37.65 -3.85
C SER A 639 14.41 -38.79 -3.22
N GLU A 640 15.33 -38.48 -2.32
CA GLU A 640 16.19 -39.47 -1.63
C GLU A 640 15.47 -40.19 -0.49
N ASN A 641 14.45 -39.59 0.09
CA ASN A 641 13.87 -40.04 1.35
C ASN A 641 12.36 -40.33 1.33
N ALA A 642 11.60 -39.92 0.29
CA ALA A 642 10.14 -40.10 0.27
C ALA A 642 9.70 -41.58 0.36
N LYS A 643 10.53 -42.53 -0.07
CA LYS A 643 10.25 -43.97 0.09
C LYS A 643 10.51 -44.50 1.49
N LYS A 644 11.20 -43.74 2.34
CA LYS A 644 11.59 -44.14 3.71
C LYS A 644 10.59 -43.62 4.77
N VAL A 645 9.59 -42.84 4.38
CA VAL A 645 8.63 -42.26 5.33
C VAL A 645 7.52 -43.21 5.71
N SER A 646 6.96 -42.98 6.89
CA SER A 646 5.77 -43.68 7.39
C SER A 646 4.78 -42.67 7.93
N PHE A 647 3.48 -42.85 7.66
CA PHE A 647 2.39 -42.03 8.19
C PHE A 647 1.64 -42.72 9.32
N LYS A 648 2.26 -43.71 9.95
CA LYS A 648 1.73 -44.32 11.18
C LYS A 648 1.85 -43.36 12.36
N LYS A 649 1.24 -43.74 13.48
CA LYS A 649 1.33 -42.95 14.73
C LYS A 649 2.80 -42.82 15.16
N ILE A 650 3.23 -41.61 15.44
CA ILE A 650 4.56 -41.33 15.95
C ILE A 650 4.80 -42.07 17.28
N PRO A 651 5.93 -42.78 17.43
CA PRO A 651 6.24 -43.49 18.68
C PRO A 651 6.34 -42.55 19.86
N SER A 652 5.90 -43.00 21.04
CA SER A 652 5.95 -42.24 22.32
C SER A 652 7.39 -42.04 22.80
N ARG A 653 8.32 -42.92 22.44
CA ARG A 653 9.75 -42.78 22.75
C ARG A 653 10.54 -42.51 21.50
N LEU A 654 11.16 -41.33 21.44
CA LEU A 654 12.03 -40.88 20.36
C LEU A 654 13.43 -40.58 20.93
N ASN A 655 14.47 -40.78 20.13
CA ASN A 655 15.79 -40.24 20.42
C ASN A 655 15.78 -38.70 20.37
N PHE A 656 16.84 -38.09 20.84
CA PHE A 656 16.99 -36.63 20.87
C PHE A 656 16.69 -35.97 19.53
N SER A 657 17.33 -36.45 18.44
CA SER A 657 17.16 -35.88 17.08
C SER A 657 15.69 -35.98 16.59
N GLY A 658 15.01 -37.07 16.92
CA GLY A 658 13.58 -37.24 16.60
C GLY A 658 12.68 -36.26 17.34
N ARG A 659 12.92 -36.09 18.65
CA ARG A 659 12.18 -35.08 19.45
C ARG A 659 12.44 -33.67 18.96
N LEU A 660 13.70 -33.34 18.64
CA LEU A 660 14.10 -32.04 18.11
C LEU A 660 13.39 -31.72 16.78
N VAL A 661 13.47 -32.61 15.79
CA VAL A 661 12.86 -32.39 14.48
C VAL A 661 11.34 -32.28 14.60
N LEU A 662 10.71 -33.12 15.42
CA LEU A 662 9.27 -33.06 15.67
C LEU A 662 8.85 -31.72 16.32
N SER A 663 9.65 -31.25 17.29
CA SER A 663 9.42 -29.97 17.98
C SER A 663 9.58 -28.80 17.04
N LEU A 664 10.65 -28.78 16.22
CA LEU A 664 10.89 -27.76 15.21
C LEU A 664 9.75 -27.72 14.18
N ALA A 665 9.28 -28.89 13.69
CA ALA A 665 8.18 -28.95 12.74
C ALA A 665 6.89 -28.31 13.33
N ASN A 666 6.53 -28.63 14.58
CA ASN A 666 5.37 -28.03 15.22
C ASN A 666 5.53 -26.52 15.50
N LYS A 667 6.71 -26.09 15.91
CA LYS A 667 7.02 -24.68 16.11
C LYS A 667 6.96 -23.91 14.79
N THR A 668 7.53 -24.45 13.71
CA THR A 668 7.47 -23.85 12.37
C THR A 668 6.04 -23.71 11.86
N ILE A 669 5.14 -24.68 12.11
CA ILE A 669 3.71 -24.54 11.77
C ILE A 669 3.14 -23.30 12.45
N ALA A 670 3.37 -23.13 13.75
CA ALA A 670 2.82 -22.01 14.51
C ALA A 670 3.37 -20.66 14.00
N SER A 671 4.72 -20.55 13.87
CA SER A 671 5.36 -19.30 13.46
C SER A 671 5.05 -18.93 12.00
N VAL A 672 5.07 -19.88 11.05
CA VAL A 672 4.70 -19.64 9.64
C VAL A 672 3.25 -19.18 9.53
N THR A 673 2.33 -19.80 10.30
CA THR A 673 0.92 -19.36 10.33
C THR A 673 0.80 -17.90 10.75
N GLU A 674 1.43 -17.53 11.87
CA GLU A 674 1.45 -16.15 12.37
C GLU A 674 2.10 -15.18 11.36
N HIS A 675 3.20 -15.61 10.74
CA HIS A 675 3.90 -14.77 9.77
C HIS A 675 3.06 -14.51 8.51
N ILE A 676 2.32 -15.49 7.99
CA ILE A 676 1.43 -15.28 6.84
C ILE A 676 0.26 -14.35 7.23
N GLU A 677 -0.37 -14.56 8.38
CA GLU A 677 -1.47 -13.72 8.88
C GLU A 677 -1.06 -12.24 9.04
N ASN A 678 0.23 -11.97 9.29
CA ASN A 678 0.82 -10.64 9.43
C ASN A 678 1.64 -10.18 8.22
N TYR A 679 1.50 -10.81 7.05
CA TYR A 679 2.22 -10.50 5.80
C TYR A 679 3.75 -10.53 5.91
N ARG A 680 4.32 -11.20 6.90
CA ARG A 680 5.76 -11.40 7.11
C ARG A 680 6.29 -12.61 6.36
N PHE A 681 6.07 -12.65 5.03
CA PHE A 681 6.39 -13.82 4.19
C PHE A 681 7.87 -14.18 4.17
N ASN A 682 8.76 -13.20 4.25
CA ASN A 682 10.19 -13.42 4.33
C ASN A 682 10.59 -14.23 5.58
N TYR A 683 9.99 -13.94 6.73
CA TYR A 683 10.20 -14.74 7.95
C TYR A 683 9.59 -16.15 7.81
N ALA A 684 8.39 -16.27 7.24
CA ALA A 684 7.76 -17.55 7.00
C ALA A 684 8.64 -18.48 6.16
N ILE A 685 9.21 -17.96 5.06
CA ILE A 685 10.10 -18.71 4.18
C ILE A 685 11.41 -19.08 4.90
N SER A 686 11.97 -18.16 5.71
CA SER A 686 13.16 -18.44 6.53
C SER A 686 12.94 -19.60 7.50
N GLU A 687 11.83 -19.60 8.21
CA GLU A 687 11.46 -20.69 9.14
C GLU A 687 11.30 -22.05 8.43
N ILE A 688 10.75 -22.02 7.20
CA ILE A 688 10.67 -23.24 6.39
C ILE A 688 12.07 -23.70 5.96
N MET A 689 12.98 -22.81 5.58
CA MET A 689 14.37 -23.12 5.24
C MET A 689 15.11 -23.76 6.41
N ASP A 690 14.88 -23.26 7.61
CA ASP A 690 15.47 -23.77 8.85
C ASP A 690 14.95 -25.19 9.15
N LEU A 691 13.63 -25.41 9.03
CA LEU A 691 13.05 -26.75 9.17
C LEU A 691 13.62 -27.74 8.16
N VAL A 692 13.72 -27.36 6.88
CA VAL A 692 14.33 -28.19 5.82
C VAL A 692 15.77 -28.54 6.20
N SER A 693 16.53 -27.58 6.71
CA SER A 693 17.92 -27.80 7.12
C SER A 693 18.04 -28.71 8.34
N ALA A 694 17.12 -28.62 9.30
CA ALA A 694 17.06 -29.50 10.46
C ALA A 694 16.73 -30.97 10.05
N VAL A 695 15.76 -31.14 9.15
CA VAL A 695 15.38 -32.45 8.63
C VAL A 695 16.52 -33.08 7.81
N GLN A 696 17.26 -32.28 7.05
CA GLN A 696 18.42 -32.77 6.29
C GLN A 696 19.55 -33.29 7.20
N LYS A 697 19.74 -32.64 8.38
CA LYS A 697 20.73 -33.05 9.39
C LYS A 697 20.25 -34.22 10.27
N TYR A 698 19.04 -34.71 10.06
CA TYR A 698 18.47 -35.80 10.86
C TYR A 698 19.17 -37.14 10.56
N GLY A 699 20.29 -37.41 11.22
CA GLY A 699 21.24 -38.49 10.90
C GLY A 699 20.74 -39.93 11.09
N SER A 700 19.68 -40.16 11.89
CA SER A 700 19.04 -41.48 12.09
C SER A 700 17.54 -41.32 12.08
N PRO A 701 16.94 -41.14 10.89
CA PRO A 701 15.54 -40.72 10.78
C PRO A 701 14.58 -41.84 11.21
N ASN A 702 13.73 -41.51 12.20
CA ASN A 702 12.53 -42.29 12.47
C ASN A 702 11.53 -42.05 11.31
N PRO A 703 11.01 -43.13 10.65
CA PRO A 703 10.15 -42.96 9.47
C PRO A 703 8.87 -42.17 9.70
N GLU A 704 8.27 -42.26 10.88
CA GLU A 704 7.03 -41.54 11.25
C GLU A 704 7.30 -40.05 11.49
N VAL A 705 8.42 -39.69 12.13
CA VAL A 705 8.85 -38.31 12.31
C VAL A 705 9.22 -37.70 10.98
N LEU A 706 9.89 -38.44 10.12
CA LEU A 706 10.25 -37.98 8.79
C LEU A 706 9.00 -37.77 7.92
N GLY A 707 8.03 -38.67 7.95
CA GLY A 707 6.77 -38.56 7.23
C GLY A 707 5.95 -37.35 7.68
N PHE A 708 5.86 -37.15 8.99
CA PHE A 708 5.22 -35.93 9.54
C PHE A 708 5.92 -34.66 9.05
N SER A 709 7.25 -34.59 9.18
CA SER A 709 8.02 -33.39 8.80
C SER A 709 7.92 -33.08 7.30
N PHE A 710 7.97 -34.10 6.43
CA PHE A 710 7.79 -33.95 4.99
C PHE A 710 6.38 -33.48 4.64
N SER A 711 5.35 -34.03 5.31
CA SER A 711 3.98 -33.57 5.15
C SER A 711 3.82 -32.12 5.55
N VAL A 712 4.48 -31.68 6.65
CA VAL A 712 4.50 -30.29 7.09
C VAL A 712 5.18 -29.39 6.06
N ILE A 713 6.40 -29.72 5.64
CA ILE A 713 7.17 -28.92 4.65
C ILE A 713 6.38 -28.76 3.35
N ALA A 714 5.79 -29.83 2.80
CA ALA A 714 5.02 -29.75 1.56
C ALA A 714 3.81 -28.81 1.70
N ARG A 715 3.07 -28.87 2.80
CA ARG A 715 1.91 -28.01 3.04
C ARG A 715 2.30 -26.57 3.33
N LEU A 716 3.35 -26.32 4.11
CA LEU A 716 3.84 -24.96 4.38
C LEU A 716 4.41 -24.26 3.13
N LEU A 717 5.03 -25.02 2.22
CA LEU A 717 5.51 -24.48 0.94
C LEU A 717 4.42 -24.21 -0.08
N ALA A 718 3.22 -24.83 0.05
CA ALA A 718 2.16 -24.74 -0.95
C ALA A 718 1.73 -23.31 -1.31
N PRO A 719 1.63 -22.33 -0.40
CA PRO A 719 1.36 -20.93 -0.76
C PRO A 719 2.50 -20.24 -1.52
N PHE A 720 3.74 -20.60 -1.25
CA PHE A 720 4.94 -19.92 -1.75
C PHE A 720 5.50 -20.51 -3.05
N ALA A 721 5.64 -21.85 -3.09
CA ALA A 721 6.16 -22.61 -4.22
C ALA A 721 5.17 -23.73 -4.60
N PRO A 722 4.00 -23.37 -5.16
CA PRO A 722 2.87 -24.29 -5.29
C PRO A 722 3.14 -25.48 -6.21
N HIS A 723 3.89 -25.29 -7.28
CA HIS A 723 4.18 -26.40 -8.23
C HIS A 723 5.10 -27.44 -7.59
N LEU A 724 6.15 -26.98 -6.91
CA LEU A 724 7.05 -27.88 -6.19
C LEU A 724 6.30 -28.58 -5.05
N ALA A 725 5.49 -27.85 -4.29
CA ALA A 725 4.72 -28.41 -3.18
C ALA A 725 3.78 -29.55 -3.62
N GLU A 726 3.10 -29.42 -4.78
CA GLU A 726 2.30 -30.50 -5.36
C GLU A 726 3.16 -31.72 -5.72
N GLU A 727 4.35 -31.48 -6.29
CA GLU A 727 5.26 -32.57 -6.63
C GLU A 727 5.72 -33.32 -5.37
N LEU A 728 6.16 -32.57 -4.35
CA LEU A 728 6.57 -33.15 -3.07
C LEU A 728 5.44 -33.95 -2.42
N TRP A 729 4.22 -33.42 -2.43
CA TRP A 729 3.03 -34.07 -1.90
C TRP A 729 2.69 -35.36 -2.64
N SER A 730 2.85 -35.34 -3.94
CA SER A 730 2.70 -36.54 -4.81
C SER A 730 3.75 -37.60 -4.55
N MET A 731 5.01 -37.20 -4.29
CA MET A 731 6.10 -38.14 -3.95
C MET A 731 5.83 -38.89 -2.64
N LEU A 732 5.05 -38.30 -1.73
CA LEU A 732 4.62 -38.96 -0.50
C LEU A 732 3.46 -39.97 -0.70
N GLY A 733 3.04 -40.19 -1.95
CA GLY A 733 1.97 -41.13 -2.30
C GLY A 733 0.55 -40.52 -2.23
N ASN A 734 0.41 -39.24 -2.01
CA ASN A 734 -0.89 -38.56 -1.94
C ASN A 734 -1.47 -38.34 -3.35
N LYS A 735 -2.77 -38.63 -3.52
CA LYS A 735 -3.50 -38.47 -4.79
C LYS A 735 -4.21 -37.11 -4.92
N LYS A 736 -4.59 -36.52 -3.80
CA LYS A 736 -5.24 -35.22 -3.76
C LYS A 736 -4.23 -34.10 -3.96
N LEU A 737 -4.69 -32.94 -4.39
CA LEU A 737 -3.87 -31.73 -4.51
C LEU A 737 -3.53 -31.16 -3.14
N VAL A 738 -2.26 -30.82 -2.90
CA VAL A 738 -1.84 -30.19 -1.65
C VAL A 738 -2.51 -28.83 -1.45
N ALA A 739 -2.77 -28.09 -2.53
CA ALA A 739 -3.46 -26.80 -2.51
C ALA A 739 -4.90 -26.88 -1.96
N LEU A 740 -5.50 -28.08 -1.88
CA LEU A 740 -6.84 -28.33 -1.36
C LEU A 740 -6.83 -29.12 -0.04
N GLU A 741 -5.65 -29.39 0.52
CA GLU A 741 -5.51 -30.02 1.83
C GLU A 741 -5.63 -28.98 2.94
N GLU A 742 -5.96 -29.45 4.15
CA GLU A 742 -6.03 -28.59 5.33
C GLU A 742 -4.64 -28.08 5.72
N TRP A 743 -4.59 -26.81 6.12
CA TRP A 743 -3.41 -26.21 6.71
C TRP A 743 -2.99 -26.96 7.96
N PRO A 744 -1.69 -27.28 8.16
CA PRO A 744 -1.26 -28.03 9.31
C PRO A 744 -1.49 -27.24 10.60
N VAL A 745 -1.89 -27.95 11.66
CA VAL A 745 -2.10 -27.36 12.99
C VAL A 745 -0.99 -27.83 13.92
N ALA A 746 -0.38 -26.88 14.63
CA ALA A 746 0.67 -27.19 15.60
C ALA A 746 0.10 -27.89 16.84
N ASP A 747 0.67 -29.03 17.22
CA ASP A 747 0.40 -29.67 18.51
C ASP A 747 1.45 -29.23 19.54
N LYS A 748 1.05 -28.34 20.44
CA LYS A 748 1.93 -27.81 21.49
C LYS A 748 2.51 -28.88 22.42
N LYS A 749 1.84 -30.05 22.53
CA LYS A 749 2.31 -31.18 23.36
C LYS A 749 3.53 -31.87 22.73
N LEU A 750 3.74 -31.71 21.44
CA LEU A 750 4.88 -32.27 20.71
C LEU A 750 6.08 -31.32 20.65
N ILE A 751 5.99 -30.15 21.30
CA ILE A 751 7.10 -29.19 21.37
C ILE A 751 7.92 -29.47 22.64
N ASP A 752 9.11 -30.00 22.46
CA ASP A 752 10.12 -30.21 23.51
C ASP A 752 11.07 -29.00 23.54
N GLU A 753 10.75 -28.00 24.36
CA GLU A 753 11.56 -26.76 24.52
C GLU A 753 13.00 -27.09 25.02
N LYS A 754 13.17 -28.20 25.76
CA LYS A 754 14.48 -28.65 26.20
C LYS A 754 15.32 -29.13 25.02
N ALA A 755 14.77 -29.90 24.10
CA ALA A 755 15.47 -30.33 22.90
C ALA A 755 15.85 -29.14 22.01
N ILE A 756 14.97 -28.11 21.88
CA ILE A 756 15.27 -26.89 21.13
C ILE A 756 16.40 -26.10 21.79
N ALA A 757 16.37 -25.95 23.13
CA ALA A 757 17.43 -25.25 23.88
C ALA A 757 18.78 -25.99 23.73
N ALA A 758 18.78 -27.30 23.84
CA ALA A 758 19.97 -28.12 23.66
C ALA A 758 20.55 -28.01 22.24
N SER A 759 19.71 -27.94 21.20
CA SER A 759 20.14 -27.74 19.81
C SER A 759 20.83 -26.38 19.63
N ARG A 760 20.31 -25.30 20.21
CA ARG A 760 20.97 -23.98 20.17
C ARG A 760 22.32 -23.98 20.86
N MET A 761 22.43 -24.66 22.00
CA MET A 761 23.71 -24.84 22.69
C MET A 761 24.69 -25.66 21.83
N ALA A 762 24.22 -26.70 21.17
CA ALA A 762 25.01 -27.52 20.27
C ALA A 762 25.60 -26.71 19.08
N ASP A 763 24.80 -25.82 18.48
CA ASP A 763 25.26 -24.93 17.41
C ASP A 763 26.32 -23.93 17.92
N SER A 764 26.16 -23.39 19.14
CA SER A 764 27.17 -22.54 19.80
C SER A 764 28.47 -23.32 20.04
N ILE A 765 28.38 -24.52 20.59
CA ILE A 765 29.54 -25.41 20.84
C ILE A 765 30.26 -25.73 19.53
N ARG A 766 29.53 -26.02 18.45
CA ARG A 766 30.12 -26.22 17.12
C ARG A 766 30.88 -24.99 16.64
N GLY A 767 30.29 -23.80 16.79
CA GLY A 767 30.97 -22.52 16.44
C GLY A 767 32.27 -22.32 17.21
N ASP A 768 32.24 -22.59 18.51
CA ASP A 768 33.42 -22.49 19.37
C ASP A 768 34.50 -23.54 19.00
N VAL A 769 34.11 -24.78 18.71
CA VAL A 769 35.03 -25.83 18.22
C VAL A 769 35.69 -25.40 16.91
N LEU A 770 34.96 -24.89 15.93
CA LEU A 770 35.51 -24.41 14.66
C LEU A 770 36.50 -23.25 14.86
N ASN A 771 36.20 -22.34 15.79
CA ASN A 771 37.13 -21.26 16.14
C ASN A 771 38.41 -21.79 16.80
N ILE A 772 38.29 -22.76 17.73
CA ILE A 772 39.44 -23.40 18.37
C ILE A 772 40.30 -24.15 17.35
N GLN A 773 39.70 -24.92 16.43
CA GLN A 773 40.38 -25.61 15.35
C GLN A 773 41.21 -24.63 14.51
N LYS A 774 40.59 -23.49 14.12
CA LYS A 774 41.26 -22.47 13.33
C LYS A 774 42.45 -21.84 14.08
N LEU A 775 42.29 -21.55 15.38
CA LEU A 775 43.31 -20.93 16.20
C LEU A 775 44.47 -21.91 16.56
N ALA A 776 44.15 -23.17 16.78
CA ALA A 776 45.11 -24.22 17.17
C ALA A 776 45.63 -25.04 15.96
N ASN A 777 45.24 -24.70 14.74
CA ASN A 777 45.60 -25.40 13.49
C ASN A 777 45.26 -26.90 13.49
N ILE A 778 44.12 -27.27 14.10
CA ILE A 778 43.65 -28.64 14.18
C ILE A 778 42.77 -28.94 12.97
N SER A 779 43.15 -29.80 12.06
CA SER A 779 42.40 -30.12 10.83
C SER A 779 41.15 -31.00 11.08
N ALA A 780 41.24 -31.96 12.01
CA ALA A 780 40.11 -32.81 12.41
C ALA A 780 40.25 -33.21 13.89
N PRO A 781 39.30 -32.80 14.75
CA PRO A 781 39.32 -33.15 16.16
C PRO A 781 38.95 -34.65 16.30
N LYS A 782 39.60 -35.36 17.16
CA LYS A 782 39.25 -36.73 17.53
C LYS A 782 38.28 -36.77 18.69
N LYS A 783 38.49 -35.89 19.65
CA LYS A 783 37.65 -35.81 20.86
C LYS A 783 37.42 -34.35 21.27
N VAL A 784 36.20 -34.06 21.72
CA VAL A 784 35.79 -32.78 22.25
C VAL A 784 35.19 -32.94 23.63
N SER A 785 35.83 -32.37 24.63
CA SER A 785 35.30 -32.33 25.99
C SER A 785 34.56 -31.03 26.23
N VAL A 786 33.28 -31.15 26.62
CA VAL A 786 32.36 -30.03 26.86
C VAL A 786 32.10 -29.95 28.37
N PHE A 787 32.65 -28.97 29.03
CA PHE A 787 32.49 -28.75 30.46
C PHE A 787 31.32 -27.81 30.70
N VAL A 788 30.27 -28.30 31.35
CA VAL A 788 29.06 -27.53 31.64
C VAL A 788 29.18 -26.78 32.97
N ALA A 789 28.48 -25.66 33.09
CA ALA A 789 28.49 -24.86 34.29
C ALA A 789 27.98 -25.66 35.50
N PRO A 790 28.73 -25.67 36.65
CA PRO A 790 28.32 -26.37 37.84
C PRO A 790 27.03 -25.75 38.45
N LYS A 791 26.29 -26.54 39.18
CA LYS A 791 24.97 -26.14 39.77
C LYS A 791 25.05 -24.85 40.61
N TRP A 792 26.14 -24.67 41.36
CA TRP A 792 26.30 -23.47 42.18
C TRP A 792 26.30 -22.17 41.35
N LYS A 793 26.88 -22.16 40.12
CA LYS A 793 26.86 -21.01 39.22
C LYS A 793 25.47 -20.67 38.76
N TRP A 794 24.64 -21.67 38.47
CA TRP A 794 23.25 -21.49 38.10
C TRP A 794 22.42 -20.94 39.29
N LYS A 795 22.60 -21.45 40.53
CA LYS A 795 21.93 -20.94 41.71
C LYS A 795 22.27 -19.45 41.97
N VAL A 796 23.58 -19.11 41.86
CA VAL A 796 24.04 -17.75 42.05
C VAL A 796 23.47 -16.83 40.98
N LEU A 797 23.54 -17.22 39.69
CA LEU A 797 22.96 -16.46 38.58
C LEU A 797 21.45 -16.21 38.78
N SER A 798 20.68 -17.29 38.98
CA SER A 798 19.23 -17.20 39.17
C SER A 798 18.83 -16.30 40.32
N LYS A 799 19.57 -16.37 41.47
CA LYS A 799 19.32 -15.51 42.61
C LYS A 799 19.68 -14.04 42.37
N ILE A 800 20.81 -13.75 41.71
CA ILE A 800 21.17 -12.38 41.37
C ILE A 800 20.12 -11.75 40.44
N VAL A 801 19.79 -12.39 39.32
CA VAL A 801 18.86 -11.82 38.32
C VAL A 801 17.42 -11.68 38.84
N SER A 802 17.00 -12.57 39.75
CA SER A 802 15.64 -12.49 40.37
C SER A 802 15.54 -11.46 41.52
N SER A 803 16.69 -11.03 42.09
CA SER A 803 16.71 -10.15 43.28
C SER A 803 17.15 -8.72 42.97
N MET A 804 17.52 -8.42 41.72
CA MET A 804 18.05 -7.11 41.32
C MET A 804 17.39 -6.59 40.08
N ASP A 805 17.14 -5.27 40.03
CA ASP A 805 16.60 -4.59 38.84
C ASP A 805 17.68 -3.96 37.97
N LYS A 806 18.79 -3.59 38.57
CA LYS A 806 19.97 -2.96 37.92
C LYS A 806 21.24 -3.67 38.29
N PRO A 807 22.24 -3.73 37.39
CA PRO A 807 23.54 -4.36 37.67
C PRO A 807 24.32 -3.57 38.71
N ASP A 808 24.63 -4.17 39.88
CA ASP A 808 25.52 -3.67 40.91
C ASP A 808 26.38 -4.79 41.45
N PHE A 809 27.68 -4.62 41.38
CA PHE A 809 28.63 -5.68 41.80
C PHE A 809 28.62 -5.93 43.32
N GLY A 810 28.50 -4.89 44.15
CA GLY A 810 28.52 -5.01 45.61
C GLY A 810 27.27 -5.76 46.12
N ALA A 811 26.11 -5.36 45.64
CA ALA A 811 24.83 -6.02 45.92
C ALA A 811 24.83 -7.48 45.43
N ALA A 812 25.28 -7.72 44.19
CA ALA A 812 25.37 -9.08 43.62
C ALA A 812 26.33 -9.97 44.42
N MET A 813 27.48 -9.47 44.87
CA MET A 813 28.38 -10.21 45.73
C MET A 813 27.77 -10.56 47.08
N LYS A 814 27.05 -9.63 47.72
CA LYS A 814 26.34 -9.89 48.99
C LYS A 814 25.31 -10.99 48.82
N ILE A 815 24.51 -10.96 47.74
CA ILE A 815 23.55 -12.00 47.42
C ILE A 815 24.27 -13.34 47.21
N ALA A 816 25.31 -13.35 46.36
CA ALA A 816 26.03 -14.57 46.01
C ALA A 816 26.70 -15.24 47.24
N SER A 817 27.34 -14.44 48.09
CA SER A 817 28.05 -14.93 49.29
C SER A 817 27.09 -15.47 50.39
N SER A 818 25.80 -15.09 50.35
CA SER A 818 24.82 -15.59 51.27
C SER A 818 24.34 -17.02 50.91
N LEU A 819 24.59 -17.49 49.70
CA LEU A 819 24.14 -18.79 49.23
C LEU A 819 25.05 -19.92 49.74
N PRO A 820 24.49 -20.96 50.39
CA PRO A 820 25.29 -22.09 50.90
C PRO A 820 26.06 -22.80 49.79
N GLU A 821 25.50 -22.90 48.61
CA GLU A 821 26.09 -23.56 47.45
C GLU A 821 27.34 -22.84 46.88
N ALA A 822 27.46 -21.54 47.14
CA ALA A 822 28.60 -20.71 46.71
C ALA A 822 29.78 -20.73 47.65
N LYS A 823 29.56 -21.06 48.94
CA LYS A 823 30.58 -21.04 50.00
C LYS A 823 31.83 -21.84 49.68
N PRO A 824 31.75 -23.10 49.15
CA PRO A 824 32.96 -23.87 48.80
C PRO A 824 33.78 -23.23 47.67
N PHE A 825 33.22 -22.33 46.87
CA PHE A 825 33.81 -21.72 45.70
C PHE A 825 34.18 -20.24 45.88
N SER A 826 34.44 -19.82 47.13
CA SER A 826 34.72 -18.41 47.51
C SER A 826 35.84 -17.77 46.70
N LYS A 827 36.83 -18.52 46.22
CA LYS A 827 37.93 -18.04 45.34
C LYS A 827 37.47 -17.72 43.92
N GLU A 828 36.49 -18.43 43.38
CA GLU A 828 36.01 -18.26 42.02
C GLU A 828 34.82 -17.27 41.96
N LEU A 829 34.09 -17.12 43.08
CA LEU A 829 32.85 -16.36 43.18
C LEU A 829 32.99 -14.89 42.71
N PRO A 830 34.02 -14.11 43.07
CA PRO A 830 34.12 -12.72 42.64
C PRO A 830 34.25 -12.58 41.12
N GLY A 831 35.02 -13.45 40.48
CA GLY A 831 35.19 -13.47 39.03
C GLY A 831 33.91 -13.83 38.31
N PHE A 832 33.16 -14.80 38.84
CA PHE A 832 31.87 -15.20 38.30
C PHE A 832 30.82 -14.10 38.45
N VAL A 833 30.66 -13.51 39.62
CA VAL A 833 29.73 -12.41 39.88
C VAL A 833 30.01 -11.20 38.98
N LYS A 834 31.32 -10.86 38.79
CA LYS A 834 31.71 -9.80 37.87
C LYS A 834 31.23 -10.07 36.45
N ALA A 835 31.38 -11.29 35.96
CA ALA A 835 30.86 -11.68 34.62
C ALA A 835 29.32 -11.64 34.52
N VAL A 836 28.63 -12.03 35.60
CA VAL A 836 27.13 -11.94 35.64
C VAL A 836 26.69 -10.49 35.59
N VAL A 837 27.31 -9.60 36.36
CA VAL A 837 26.97 -8.16 36.39
C VAL A 837 27.24 -7.50 35.04
N GLN A 838 28.34 -7.84 34.36
CA GLN A 838 28.67 -7.31 33.03
C GLN A 838 27.64 -7.73 31.98
N LYS A 839 27.02 -8.90 32.11
CA LYS A 839 26.03 -9.47 31.19
C LYS A 839 24.62 -9.43 31.75
N PHE A 840 24.36 -8.61 32.77
CA PHE A 840 23.09 -8.65 33.51
C PHE A 840 21.84 -8.53 32.65
N HIS A 841 21.84 -7.59 31.71
CA HIS A 841 20.68 -7.38 30.81
C HIS A 841 20.40 -8.57 29.90
N GLU A 842 21.44 -9.24 29.42
CA GLU A 842 21.34 -10.45 28.59
C GLU A 842 20.83 -11.66 29.40
N LEU A 843 21.19 -11.70 30.68
CA LEU A 843 20.92 -12.84 31.58
C LEU A 843 19.61 -12.68 32.38
N LYS A 844 18.98 -11.49 32.39
CA LYS A 844 17.81 -11.18 33.23
C LYS A 844 16.62 -12.10 32.98
N GLU A 845 16.42 -12.58 31.75
CA GLU A 845 15.32 -13.46 31.38
C GLU A 845 15.69 -14.96 31.36
N VAL A 846 16.96 -15.27 31.67
CA VAL A 846 17.44 -16.65 31.62
C VAL A 846 16.93 -17.46 32.80
N LYS A 847 16.17 -18.53 32.51
CA LYS A 847 15.71 -19.51 33.51
C LYS A 847 16.77 -20.59 33.74
N GLU A 848 16.85 -21.06 34.99
CA GLU A 848 17.75 -22.18 35.33
C GLU A 848 17.38 -23.42 34.54
N ILE A 849 18.39 -24.02 33.92
CA ILE A 849 18.28 -25.28 33.18
C ILE A 849 19.33 -26.28 33.64
N ASP A 850 19.05 -27.55 33.57
CA ASP A 850 20.02 -28.60 33.79
C ASP A 850 20.81 -28.87 32.51
N GLU A 851 21.88 -28.06 32.30
CA GLU A 851 22.74 -28.17 31.11
C GLU A 851 23.37 -29.56 30.96
N PHE A 852 23.75 -30.17 32.07
CA PHE A 852 24.40 -31.49 32.03
C PHE A 852 23.44 -32.54 31.50
N ALA A 853 22.21 -32.58 32.00
CA ALA A 853 21.18 -33.48 31.51
C ALA A 853 20.83 -33.19 30.03
N LEU A 854 20.70 -31.91 29.65
CA LEU A 854 20.35 -31.50 28.28
C LEU A 854 21.45 -31.88 27.26
N LEU A 855 22.71 -31.56 27.57
CA LEU A 855 23.82 -31.84 26.66
C LEU A 855 24.20 -33.32 26.64
N SER A 856 24.01 -34.07 27.77
CA SER A 856 24.17 -35.51 27.82
C SER A 856 23.14 -36.24 26.96
N ASP A 857 21.87 -35.79 26.99
CA ASP A 857 20.83 -36.35 26.13
C ASP A 857 21.08 -36.04 24.63
N SER A 858 21.66 -34.90 24.32
CA SER A 858 22.01 -34.49 22.98
C SER A 858 23.42 -34.88 22.51
N LYS A 859 24.20 -35.61 23.32
CA LYS A 859 25.60 -35.94 23.08
C LYS A 859 25.85 -36.51 21.66
N ASN A 860 25.07 -37.53 21.26
CA ASN A 860 25.21 -38.15 19.94
C ASN A 860 24.90 -37.17 18.79
N TYR A 861 23.95 -36.29 18.97
CA TYR A 861 23.64 -35.22 18.01
C TYR A 861 24.80 -34.22 17.90
N ILE A 862 25.38 -33.81 19.01
CA ILE A 862 26.55 -32.89 19.05
C ILE A 862 27.75 -33.57 18.38
N SER A 863 28.03 -34.85 18.69
CA SER A 863 29.07 -35.62 18.02
C SER A 863 28.91 -35.64 16.49
N GLY A 864 27.67 -35.83 16.03
CA GLY A 864 27.35 -35.86 14.60
C GLY A 864 27.59 -34.55 13.88
N ILE A 865 27.26 -33.41 14.50
CA ILE A 865 27.42 -32.07 13.88
C ILE A 865 28.87 -31.54 13.97
N ILE A 866 29.66 -32.04 14.92
CA ILE A 866 31.09 -31.69 15.06
C ILE A 866 31.99 -32.62 14.26
N GLY A 867 31.58 -33.88 14.09
CA GLY A 867 32.39 -34.91 13.43
C GLY A 867 33.48 -35.52 14.32
N ALA A 868 33.28 -35.42 15.66
CA ALA A 868 34.23 -35.94 16.66
C ALA A 868 33.52 -36.62 17.83
N GLU A 869 34.22 -37.43 18.62
CA GLU A 869 33.66 -37.93 19.87
C GLU A 869 33.48 -36.80 20.88
N VAL A 870 32.27 -36.65 21.41
CA VAL A 870 31.92 -35.60 22.40
C VAL A 870 31.77 -36.23 23.78
N SER A 871 32.36 -35.65 24.79
CA SER A 871 32.18 -35.99 26.20
C SER A 871 31.61 -34.77 26.93
N VAL A 872 30.44 -34.92 27.56
CA VAL A 872 29.83 -33.88 28.40
C VAL A 872 30.26 -34.17 29.85
N ILE A 873 30.85 -33.16 30.47
CA ILE A 873 31.48 -33.28 31.79
C ILE A 873 30.96 -32.16 32.70
N ASP A 874 30.50 -32.51 33.87
CA ASP A 874 30.23 -31.51 34.90
C ASP A 874 31.54 -30.85 35.36
N ALA A 875 31.64 -29.54 35.20
CA ALA A 875 32.86 -28.79 35.49
C ALA A 875 33.33 -28.93 36.97
N GLU A 876 32.38 -29.20 37.89
CA GLU A 876 32.69 -29.44 39.31
C GLU A 876 33.42 -30.76 39.55
N LYS A 877 33.23 -31.73 38.65
CA LYS A 877 33.84 -33.06 38.72
C LYS A 877 35.14 -33.21 37.93
N SER A 878 35.60 -32.12 37.35
CA SER A 878 36.78 -32.13 36.47
C SER A 878 37.99 -31.45 37.10
N ALA A 879 39.17 -32.07 37.01
CA ALA A 879 40.44 -31.45 37.41
C ALA A 879 41.00 -30.51 36.32
N GLU A 880 40.42 -30.48 35.14
CA GLU A 880 40.88 -29.62 34.04
C GLU A 880 40.72 -28.15 34.33
N GLU A 881 41.76 -27.38 34.14
CA GLU A 881 41.74 -25.92 34.40
C GLU A 881 40.74 -25.19 33.53
N LYS A 882 40.49 -25.65 32.30
CA LYS A 882 39.49 -25.14 31.39
C LYS A 882 38.06 -25.28 31.93
N ALA A 883 37.78 -26.31 32.75
CA ALA A 883 36.48 -26.53 33.34
C ALA A 883 36.00 -25.37 34.19
N LYS A 884 36.94 -24.67 34.89
CA LYS A 884 36.66 -23.47 35.72
C LYS A 884 36.03 -22.32 34.92
N LYS A 885 36.31 -22.26 33.60
CA LYS A 885 35.79 -21.20 32.68
C LYS A 885 34.34 -21.47 32.24
N ALA A 886 33.77 -22.63 32.54
CA ALA A 886 32.39 -22.93 32.21
C ALA A 886 31.43 -21.92 32.88
N PHE A 887 30.52 -21.33 32.05
CA PHE A 887 29.57 -20.31 32.46
C PHE A 887 28.16 -20.78 32.03
N PRO A 888 27.08 -20.45 32.76
CA PRO A 888 25.71 -20.76 32.35
C PRO A 888 25.43 -20.39 30.91
N LEU A 889 24.90 -21.30 30.12
CA LEU A 889 24.66 -21.24 28.67
C LEU A 889 25.91 -21.14 27.78
N LYS A 890 27.09 -21.12 28.37
CA LYS A 890 28.36 -21.06 27.63
C LYS A 890 29.37 -22.09 28.22
N PRO A 891 29.25 -23.38 27.83
CA PRO A 891 30.18 -24.42 28.24
C PRO A 891 31.63 -24.09 27.88
N ALA A 892 32.57 -24.55 28.67
CA ALA A 892 34.00 -24.51 28.29
C ALA A 892 34.30 -25.72 27.41
N ILE A 893 35.19 -25.55 26.42
CA ILE A 893 35.46 -26.55 25.41
C ILE A 893 36.94 -26.86 25.34
N LEU A 894 37.29 -28.15 25.37
CA LEU A 894 38.63 -28.65 25.09
C LEU A 894 38.55 -29.52 23.83
N VAL A 895 39.38 -29.24 22.85
CA VAL A 895 39.46 -29.96 21.57
C VAL A 895 40.80 -30.70 21.53
N GLU A 896 40.73 -32.02 21.27
CA GLU A 896 41.88 -32.92 21.23
C GLU A 896 41.96 -33.69 19.89
#